data_607a869a3599566a0d0ab0f550c34c33
#
_entry.id   607a869a3599566a0d0ab0f550c34c33
#
_cell.length_a   1.000
_cell.length_b   1.000
_cell.length_c   1.000
_cell.angle_alpha   90.00
_cell.angle_beta   90.00
_cell.angle_gamma   90.00
#
_symmetry.space_group_name_H-M   'P 1'
#
loop_
_entity.id
_entity.type
_entity.pdbx_description
1 polymer ?
#
loop_
_entity_poly.entity_id
_entity_poly.type
_entity_poly.pdbx_seq_one_letter_code
_entity_poly.pdbx_strand_id
1 'polypeptide(L)'
;MSSTTPSGNVRLNPPAFYSAATAILVFALVVIAFPERAGAWLLEAQTWASQTVGWYYLLAMTLYLVFVIVTALSGYGKIKLGADHDQPEFSYLSWAGMLFAAGISITLFFFCVSEPLTHFMRSPQGEGGTQAAARQAMQLLFLHWGLHGWGVFALVAMALAYFAYRHNLPLALRSALYPLIGKRINGPIGHAVDCFGIIATVFGLGADMGFGVLQLNSGLDYLFGVPHTQWVQALLIAVMMGAAILVAVSGVDKGVRVMSDINMLLAVGLLLFVLFAGPTQHLLNTLIQNIGDYLGAVPTKSFDLYAYDKPSDWLGGWTVFYWAWWIAWAPFVGLFIARISRGRTIREFVFGVLFIPLGFTLAWLSIFGNSALDQVLNHNLTSLAETAIREPSMALYHLLETYPASRIVIAVAVFVSFVFFVTSADSGTVVLSTLSSTGGEADEDGPKWLRVFWGTATALVTGGLLVAGSMDALKSAVVLTSLPFSLVTLLMMWGLHKAFYTESQRQRARSHSLAPVSQANPRRSGGWRQRLAKAVHFPSRDEVYRVMDTIVRPAIEEVAEVFREKGLAVQTELDPTNANLSLEVGHGEQHPFIYRVIMQGYFTPSFARAGMGGLHLKNRRYYRAEVYLAEGSQDYDLVGYTKEQIINDMLDQYERHLQFLHLVR
;
A
#
# COMPACT_ATOMS: atom_id res chain seq x y z
N MET A 1 -38.47 4.21 10.50
CA MET A 1 -38.11 5.20 9.47
C MET A 1 -36.61 5.45 9.63
N SER A 2 -35.83 4.81 8.82
CA SER A 2 -34.36 4.93 8.81
C SER A 2 -34.00 6.23 8.11
N SER A 3 -33.53 7.23 8.85
CA SER A 3 -32.88 8.41 8.28
C SER A 3 -31.54 7.97 7.65
N THR A 4 -31.52 7.75 6.37
CA THR A 4 -30.30 7.67 5.57
C THR A 4 -29.65 9.05 5.60
N THR A 5 -28.62 9.21 6.45
CA THR A 5 -27.66 10.31 6.33
C THR A 5 -27.03 10.24 4.94
N PRO A 6 -26.93 11.33 4.17
CA PRO A 6 -26.19 11.31 2.92
C PRO A 6 -24.72 11.10 3.26
N SER A 7 -24.23 9.88 3.00
CA SER A 7 -22.80 9.60 2.84
C SER A 7 -22.26 10.57 1.79
N GLY A 8 -21.11 11.16 2.03
CA GLY A 8 -20.42 11.94 1.00
C GLY A 8 -20.37 11.09 -0.25
N ASN A 9 -21.02 11.52 -1.33
CA ASN A 9 -21.19 10.70 -2.52
C ASN A 9 -19.81 10.40 -3.13
N VAL A 10 -19.30 9.19 -2.91
CA VAL A 10 -18.16 8.68 -3.64
C VAL A 10 -18.50 8.72 -5.13
N ARG A 11 -17.74 9.49 -5.90
CA ARG A 11 -17.97 9.73 -7.33
C ARG A 11 -16.82 9.15 -8.13
N LEU A 12 -17.12 8.75 -9.36
CA LEU A 12 -16.09 8.38 -10.32
C LEU A 12 -15.09 9.55 -10.50
N ASN A 13 -13.81 9.24 -10.68
CA ASN A 13 -12.80 10.16 -11.23
C ASN A 13 -12.71 9.96 -12.75
N PRO A 14 -13.51 10.69 -13.55
CA PRO A 14 -13.67 10.36 -14.97
C PRO A 14 -12.36 10.40 -15.76
N PRO A 15 -11.46 11.41 -15.58
CA PRO A 15 -10.22 11.44 -16.34
C PRO A 15 -9.31 10.24 -16.05
N ALA A 16 -9.11 9.89 -14.78
CA ALA A 16 -8.26 8.75 -14.40
C ALA A 16 -8.90 7.42 -14.84
N PHE A 17 -10.21 7.26 -14.61
CA PHE A 17 -10.92 6.03 -14.98
C PHE A 17 -10.90 5.79 -16.49
N TYR A 18 -11.38 6.75 -17.30
CA TYR A 18 -11.49 6.52 -18.74
C TYR A 18 -10.13 6.36 -19.41
N SER A 19 -9.10 7.12 -18.97
CA SER A 19 -7.75 6.96 -19.53
C SER A 19 -7.17 5.57 -19.21
N ALA A 20 -7.24 5.12 -17.97
CA ALA A 20 -6.76 3.81 -17.57
C ALA A 20 -7.58 2.68 -18.20
N ALA A 21 -8.91 2.76 -18.17
CA ALA A 21 -9.80 1.76 -18.74
C ALA A 21 -9.57 1.59 -20.25
N THR A 22 -9.47 2.70 -20.98
CA THR A 22 -9.20 2.66 -22.44
C THR A 22 -7.86 2.00 -22.72
N ALA A 23 -6.78 2.40 -22.03
CA ALA A 23 -5.45 1.83 -22.23
C ALA A 23 -5.44 0.32 -21.94
N ILE A 24 -6.04 -0.11 -20.83
CA ILE A 24 -6.09 -1.51 -20.40
C ILE A 24 -6.94 -2.36 -21.34
N LEU A 25 -8.13 -1.88 -21.74
CA LEU A 25 -9.01 -2.63 -22.64
C LEU A 25 -8.44 -2.72 -24.04
N VAL A 26 -7.83 -1.65 -24.57
CA VAL A 26 -7.14 -1.68 -25.87
C VAL A 26 -5.98 -2.67 -25.83
N PHE A 27 -5.18 -2.64 -24.77
CA PHE A 27 -4.11 -3.62 -24.57
C PHE A 27 -4.65 -5.05 -24.56
N ALA A 28 -5.67 -5.33 -23.74
CA ALA A 28 -6.26 -6.67 -23.63
C ALA A 28 -6.81 -7.15 -24.98
N LEU A 29 -7.51 -6.27 -25.72
CA LEU A 29 -8.04 -6.59 -27.05
C LEU A 29 -6.92 -6.93 -28.06
N VAL A 30 -5.82 -6.15 -28.05
CA VAL A 30 -4.67 -6.38 -28.94
C VAL A 30 -4.01 -7.72 -28.61
N VAL A 31 -3.81 -8.01 -27.34
CA VAL A 31 -3.17 -9.26 -26.89
C VAL A 31 -4.04 -10.48 -27.20
N ILE A 32 -5.35 -10.37 -27.05
CA ILE A 32 -6.30 -11.47 -27.37
C ILE A 32 -6.42 -11.66 -28.88
N ALA A 33 -6.45 -10.56 -29.67
CA ALA A 33 -6.61 -10.65 -31.12
C ALA A 33 -5.34 -11.13 -31.86
N PHE A 34 -4.15 -10.82 -31.30
CA PHE A 34 -2.86 -11.12 -31.94
C PHE A 34 -1.86 -11.72 -30.92
N PRO A 35 -2.18 -12.87 -30.27
CA PRO A 35 -1.42 -13.36 -29.12
C PRO A 35 0.05 -13.62 -29.43
N GLU A 36 0.37 -14.26 -30.52
CA GLU A 36 1.77 -14.59 -30.89
C GLU A 36 2.61 -13.33 -31.13
N ARG A 37 2.05 -12.34 -31.85
CA ARG A 37 2.77 -11.10 -32.11
C ARG A 37 2.90 -10.26 -30.83
N ALA A 38 1.86 -10.19 -30.03
CA ALA A 38 1.85 -9.47 -28.77
C ALA A 38 2.86 -10.08 -27.79
N GLY A 39 2.91 -11.40 -27.69
CA GLY A 39 3.91 -12.11 -26.88
C GLY A 39 5.35 -11.80 -27.32
N ALA A 40 5.62 -11.85 -28.61
CA ALA A 40 6.93 -11.49 -29.15
C ALA A 40 7.33 -10.03 -28.86
N TRP A 41 6.42 -9.08 -29.09
CA TRP A 41 6.67 -7.66 -28.79
C TRP A 41 6.88 -7.39 -27.29
N LEU A 42 6.12 -8.05 -26.43
CA LEU A 42 6.29 -7.92 -24.99
C LEU A 42 7.65 -8.41 -24.54
N LEU A 43 8.11 -9.56 -25.04
CA LEU A 43 9.42 -10.11 -24.72
C LEU A 43 10.56 -9.23 -25.24
N GLU A 44 10.46 -8.74 -26.49
CA GLU A 44 11.44 -7.82 -27.08
C GLU A 44 11.52 -6.51 -26.26
N ALA A 45 10.36 -5.93 -25.93
CA ALA A 45 10.29 -4.70 -25.16
C ALA A 45 10.80 -4.90 -23.71
N GLN A 46 10.54 -6.04 -23.07
CA GLN A 46 11.13 -6.38 -21.77
C GLN A 46 12.65 -6.51 -21.87
N THR A 47 13.16 -7.20 -22.89
CA THR A 47 14.60 -7.37 -23.09
C THR A 47 15.26 -6.00 -23.26
N TRP A 48 14.69 -5.14 -24.11
CA TRP A 48 15.16 -3.77 -24.26
C TRP A 48 15.12 -2.99 -22.95
N ALA A 49 14.00 -3.04 -22.21
CA ALA A 49 13.86 -2.35 -20.91
C ALA A 49 14.89 -2.86 -19.89
N SER A 50 15.08 -4.17 -19.79
CA SER A 50 16.03 -4.75 -18.86
C SER A 50 17.47 -4.38 -19.18
N GLN A 51 17.84 -4.34 -20.46
CA GLN A 51 19.19 -3.97 -20.90
C GLN A 51 19.45 -2.46 -20.79
N THR A 52 18.43 -1.62 -21.05
CA THR A 52 18.59 -0.16 -21.11
C THR A 52 18.34 0.51 -19.75
N VAL A 53 17.29 0.11 -19.03
CA VAL A 53 16.87 0.73 -17.78
C VAL A 53 16.88 -0.22 -16.57
N GLY A 54 17.43 -1.42 -16.69
CA GLY A 54 17.58 -2.36 -15.57
C GLY A 54 18.35 -1.77 -14.38
N TRP A 55 19.41 -1.02 -14.66
CA TRP A 55 20.16 -0.29 -13.63
C TRP A 55 19.30 0.68 -12.83
N TYR A 56 18.32 1.32 -13.49
CA TYR A 56 17.38 2.23 -12.84
C TYR A 56 16.48 1.50 -11.85
N TYR A 57 15.97 0.31 -12.19
CA TYR A 57 15.13 -0.47 -11.27
C TYR A 57 15.88 -0.84 -9.98
N LEU A 58 17.14 -1.29 -10.10
CA LEU A 58 17.96 -1.62 -8.94
C LEU A 58 18.21 -0.39 -8.07
N LEU A 59 18.60 0.72 -8.71
CA LEU A 59 18.86 1.98 -8.00
C LEU A 59 17.60 2.50 -7.32
N ALA A 60 16.46 2.54 -8.03
CA ALA A 60 15.20 3.06 -7.50
C ALA A 60 14.73 2.26 -6.28
N MET A 61 14.71 0.92 -6.37
CA MET A 61 14.31 0.05 -5.25
C MET A 61 15.21 0.20 -4.03
N THR A 62 16.52 0.33 -4.26
CA THR A 62 17.49 0.59 -3.20
C THR A 62 17.24 1.96 -2.55
N LEU A 63 17.00 3.01 -3.35
CA LEU A 63 16.69 4.34 -2.84
C LEU A 63 15.39 4.36 -2.03
N TYR A 64 14.35 3.64 -2.46
CA TYR A 64 13.10 3.53 -1.70
C TYR A 64 13.33 2.92 -0.31
N LEU A 65 14.06 1.80 -0.26
CA LEU A 65 14.40 1.13 1.00
C LEU A 65 15.22 2.03 1.93
N VAL A 66 16.29 2.63 1.40
CA VAL A 66 17.16 3.55 2.17
C VAL A 66 16.36 4.74 2.70
N PHE A 67 15.50 5.33 1.86
CA PHE A 67 14.68 6.47 2.25
C PHE A 67 13.74 6.15 3.43
N VAL A 68 13.01 5.03 3.39
CA VAL A 68 12.09 4.69 4.48
C VAL A 68 12.82 4.38 5.77
N ILE A 69 13.98 3.69 5.70
CA ILE A 69 14.82 3.39 6.87
C ILE A 69 15.39 4.69 7.47
N VAL A 70 15.99 5.56 6.65
CA VAL A 70 16.56 6.83 7.10
C VAL A 70 15.47 7.72 7.70
N THR A 71 14.29 7.77 7.09
CA THR A 71 13.15 8.53 7.61
C THR A 71 12.72 8.02 8.99
N ALA A 72 12.60 6.70 9.17
CA ALA A 72 12.22 6.09 10.44
C ALA A 72 13.25 6.31 11.56
N LEU A 73 14.55 6.26 11.22
CA LEU A 73 15.64 6.46 12.18
C LEU A 73 15.88 7.93 12.52
N SER A 74 15.50 8.85 11.65
CA SER A 74 15.65 10.29 11.84
C SER A 74 14.64 10.87 12.83
N GLY A 75 14.70 12.20 13.04
CA GLY A 75 13.69 12.95 13.78
C GLY A 75 12.28 12.86 13.20
N TYR A 76 12.15 12.63 11.89
CA TYR A 76 10.88 12.46 11.20
C TYR A 76 10.12 11.19 11.65
N GLY A 77 10.83 10.19 12.15
CA GLY A 77 10.22 8.95 12.68
C GLY A 77 9.23 9.18 13.83
N LYS A 78 9.24 10.35 14.47
CA LYS A 78 8.31 10.73 15.55
C LYS A 78 6.99 11.29 15.03
N ILE A 79 6.92 11.72 13.76
CA ILE A 79 5.71 12.26 13.13
C ILE A 79 4.66 11.14 13.08
N LYS A 80 3.39 11.48 13.41
CA LYS A 80 2.27 10.55 13.30
C LYS A 80 1.64 10.58 11.91
N LEU A 81 1.18 9.43 11.47
CA LEU A 81 0.30 9.27 10.30
C LEU A 81 -1.13 9.64 10.70
N GLY A 82 -1.35 10.92 10.93
CA GLY A 82 -2.57 11.51 11.46
C GLY A 82 -2.29 12.76 12.28
N ALA A 83 -3.28 13.28 12.97
CA ALA A 83 -3.12 14.37 13.91
C ALA A 83 -2.27 13.92 15.12
N ASP A 84 -1.61 14.87 15.80
CA ASP A 84 -0.73 14.52 16.93
C ASP A 84 -1.48 13.86 18.10
N HIS A 85 -2.79 14.16 18.25
CA HIS A 85 -3.66 13.53 19.25
C HIS A 85 -4.28 12.20 18.79
N ASP A 86 -4.19 11.84 17.50
CA ASP A 86 -4.75 10.57 17.01
C ASP A 86 -4.09 9.39 17.72
N GLN A 87 -4.93 8.43 18.11
CA GLN A 87 -4.49 7.14 18.62
C GLN A 87 -4.61 6.10 17.52
N PRO A 88 -3.76 5.07 17.51
CA PRO A 88 -3.90 3.98 16.55
C PRO A 88 -5.31 3.38 16.60
N GLU A 89 -5.93 3.22 15.43
CA GLU A 89 -7.28 2.67 15.30
C GLU A 89 -7.33 1.20 15.71
N PHE A 90 -6.27 0.46 15.40
CA PHE A 90 -6.13 -0.96 15.70
C PHE A 90 -5.09 -1.18 16.79
N SER A 91 -5.34 -2.16 17.68
CA SER A 91 -4.32 -2.63 18.63
C SER A 91 -3.06 -3.10 17.87
N TYR A 92 -1.90 -3.12 18.55
CA TYR A 92 -0.66 -3.56 17.90
C TYR A 92 -0.76 -4.98 17.34
N LEU A 93 -1.35 -5.91 18.10
CA LEU A 93 -1.50 -7.31 17.69
C LEU A 93 -2.45 -7.46 16.49
N SER A 94 -3.57 -6.72 16.49
CA SER A 94 -4.51 -6.73 15.35
C SER A 94 -3.88 -6.16 14.08
N TRP A 95 -3.15 -5.05 14.22
CA TRP A 95 -2.42 -4.43 13.11
C TRP A 95 -1.30 -5.34 12.57
N ALA A 96 -0.53 -5.95 13.46
CA ALA A 96 0.50 -6.92 13.08
C ALA A 96 -0.10 -8.13 12.34
N GLY A 97 -1.26 -8.63 12.78
CA GLY A 97 -1.97 -9.71 12.10
C GLY A 97 -2.44 -9.31 10.70
N MET A 98 -2.91 -8.08 10.51
CA MET A 98 -3.29 -7.58 9.19
C MET A 98 -2.09 -7.39 8.25
N LEU A 99 -0.95 -6.90 8.76
CA LEU A 99 0.30 -6.83 8.01
C LEU A 99 0.83 -8.21 7.63
N PHE A 100 0.76 -9.16 8.55
CA PHE A 100 1.12 -10.54 8.31
C PHE A 100 0.28 -11.16 7.17
N ALA A 101 -1.04 -10.97 7.22
CA ALA A 101 -1.93 -11.47 6.19
C ALA A 101 -1.65 -10.85 4.81
N ALA A 102 -1.22 -9.58 4.75
CA ALA A 102 -0.81 -8.93 3.51
C ALA A 102 0.49 -9.50 2.91
N GLY A 103 1.31 -10.18 3.72
CA GLY A 103 2.57 -10.78 3.28
C GLY A 103 2.44 -12.14 2.62
N ILE A 104 1.26 -12.76 2.68
CA ILE A 104 1.04 -14.11 2.15
C ILE A 104 0.22 -14.01 0.88
N SER A 105 0.79 -14.45 -0.24
CA SER A 105 0.11 -14.51 -1.54
C SER A 105 0.27 -15.88 -2.18
N ILE A 106 -0.55 -16.16 -3.20
CA ILE A 106 -0.45 -17.39 -3.98
C ILE A 106 0.91 -17.55 -4.66
N THR A 107 1.55 -16.46 -5.01
CA THR A 107 2.85 -16.47 -5.68
C THR A 107 4.00 -16.88 -4.75
N LEU A 108 3.82 -16.73 -3.43
CA LEU A 108 4.74 -17.32 -2.46
C LEU A 108 4.77 -18.86 -2.59
N PHE A 109 3.61 -19.50 -2.84
CA PHE A 109 3.52 -20.93 -3.12
C PHE A 109 4.15 -21.28 -4.46
N PHE A 110 3.98 -20.42 -5.47
CA PHE A 110 4.53 -20.66 -6.81
C PHE A 110 6.06 -20.65 -6.82
N PHE A 111 6.68 -19.69 -6.14
CA PHE A 111 8.11 -19.45 -6.23
C PHE A 111 8.94 -20.12 -5.11
N CYS A 112 8.34 -20.56 -4.00
CA CYS A 112 9.09 -21.07 -2.84
C CYS A 112 9.96 -22.29 -3.13
N VAL A 113 9.64 -23.07 -4.15
CA VAL A 113 10.41 -24.25 -4.61
C VAL A 113 11.05 -23.99 -5.96
N SER A 114 10.31 -23.41 -6.91
CA SER A 114 10.78 -23.25 -8.28
C SER A 114 11.96 -22.25 -8.39
N GLU A 115 11.92 -21.16 -7.66
CA GLU A 115 12.95 -20.12 -7.73
C GLU A 115 14.29 -20.58 -7.15
N PRO A 116 14.39 -21.11 -5.90
CA PRO A 116 15.66 -21.53 -5.34
C PRO A 116 16.30 -22.68 -6.15
N LEU A 117 15.52 -23.62 -6.67
CA LEU A 117 16.04 -24.68 -7.52
C LEU A 117 16.52 -24.15 -8.88
N THR A 118 15.83 -23.18 -9.46
CA THR A 118 16.27 -22.55 -10.71
C THR A 118 17.57 -21.80 -10.52
N HIS A 119 17.73 -21.02 -9.44
CA HIS A 119 18.97 -20.33 -9.12
C HIS A 119 20.10 -21.29 -8.74
N PHE A 120 19.78 -22.39 -8.11
CA PHE A 120 20.75 -23.45 -7.80
C PHE A 120 21.30 -24.08 -9.05
N MET A 121 20.44 -24.44 -10.02
CA MET A 121 20.86 -25.08 -11.27
C MET A 121 21.44 -24.10 -12.29
N ARG A 122 20.91 -22.87 -12.34
CA ARG A 122 21.32 -21.80 -13.26
C ARG A 122 21.77 -20.59 -12.47
N SER A 123 22.86 -20.75 -11.74
CA SER A 123 23.46 -19.69 -10.94
C SER A 123 23.89 -18.50 -11.81
N PRO A 124 23.56 -17.24 -11.41
CA PRO A 124 24.06 -16.07 -12.14
C PRO A 124 25.59 -15.87 -12.02
N GLN A 125 26.22 -16.47 -11.01
CA GLN A 125 27.65 -16.40 -10.76
C GLN A 125 28.16 -17.77 -10.30
N GLY A 126 29.19 -18.26 -10.94
CA GLY A 126 29.81 -19.54 -10.63
C GLY A 126 29.09 -20.74 -11.24
N GLU A 127 29.49 -21.92 -10.84
CA GLU A 127 28.97 -23.20 -11.35
C GLU A 127 27.71 -23.61 -10.60
N GLY A 128 26.63 -23.92 -11.33
CA GLY A 128 25.40 -24.46 -10.78
C GLY A 128 25.54 -25.86 -10.19
N GLY A 129 24.58 -26.30 -9.38
CA GLY A 129 24.58 -27.64 -8.78
C GLY A 129 25.54 -27.82 -7.60
N THR A 130 26.19 -26.78 -7.12
CA THR A 130 27.18 -26.83 -6.03
C THR A 130 26.58 -26.33 -4.71
N GLN A 131 27.22 -26.66 -3.57
CA GLN A 131 26.78 -26.10 -2.26
C GLN A 131 26.87 -24.55 -2.22
N ALA A 132 27.86 -23.98 -2.93
CA ALA A 132 27.97 -22.52 -3.07
C ALA A 132 26.78 -21.94 -3.85
N ALA A 133 26.36 -22.60 -4.93
CA ALA A 133 25.18 -22.22 -5.71
C ALA A 133 23.87 -22.34 -4.89
N ALA A 134 23.72 -23.36 -4.02
CA ALA A 134 22.58 -23.50 -3.15
C ALA A 134 22.49 -22.33 -2.15
N ARG A 135 23.61 -21.96 -1.53
CA ARG A 135 23.69 -20.81 -0.62
C ARG A 135 23.36 -19.49 -1.33
N GLN A 136 23.91 -19.29 -2.52
CA GLN A 136 23.62 -18.12 -3.35
C GLN A 136 22.15 -18.09 -3.78
N ALA A 137 21.56 -19.23 -4.14
CA ALA A 137 20.15 -19.33 -4.53
C ALA A 137 19.22 -18.83 -3.40
N MET A 138 19.50 -19.22 -2.16
CA MET A 138 18.75 -18.76 -1.01
C MET A 138 18.97 -17.27 -0.70
N GLN A 139 20.18 -16.72 -0.91
CA GLN A 139 20.43 -15.28 -0.79
C GLN A 139 19.63 -14.47 -1.82
N LEU A 140 19.56 -14.95 -3.07
CA LEU A 140 18.79 -14.30 -4.14
C LEU A 140 17.29 -14.40 -3.89
N LEU A 141 16.80 -15.56 -3.47
CA LEU A 141 15.41 -15.75 -3.07
C LEU A 141 15.02 -14.75 -1.98
N PHE A 142 15.83 -14.62 -0.93
CA PHE A 142 15.57 -13.68 0.16
C PHE A 142 15.71 -12.22 -0.27
N LEU A 143 16.59 -11.90 -1.24
CA LEU A 143 16.70 -10.58 -1.83
C LEU A 143 15.40 -10.20 -2.55
N HIS A 144 14.90 -11.08 -3.39
CA HIS A 144 13.70 -10.83 -4.21
C HIS A 144 12.44 -10.68 -3.38
N TRP A 145 12.31 -11.41 -2.27
CA TRP A 145 11.12 -11.40 -1.40
C TRP A 145 11.31 -10.59 -0.11
N GLY A 146 12.45 -9.96 0.04
CA GLY A 146 12.88 -9.34 1.29
C GLY A 146 12.56 -7.86 1.41
N LEU A 147 13.47 -7.15 2.06
CA LEU A 147 13.32 -5.75 2.48
C LEU A 147 12.97 -4.77 1.36
N HIS A 148 13.47 -5.00 0.14
CA HIS A 148 13.24 -4.07 -0.98
C HIS A 148 11.76 -3.97 -1.36
N GLY A 149 11.08 -5.10 -1.47
CA GLY A 149 9.65 -5.13 -1.77
C GLY A 149 8.82 -4.44 -0.68
N TRP A 150 9.09 -4.77 0.58
CA TRP A 150 8.40 -4.13 1.71
C TRP A 150 8.77 -2.65 1.84
N GLY A 151 9.96 -2.25 1.41
CA GLY A 151 10.41 -0.86 1.37
C GLY A 151 9.56 0.01 0.44
N VAL A 152 9.28 -0.44 -0.78
CA VAL A 152 8.41 0.32 -1.70
C VAL A 152 6.97 0.36 -1.22
N PHE A 153 6.47 -0.71 -0.61
CA PHE A 153 5.13 -0.72 0.00
C PHE A 153 5.04 0.27 1.16
N ALA A 154 6.05 0.29 2.04
CA ALA A 154 6.13 1.24 3.14
C ALA A 154 6.19 2.69 2.63
N LEU A 155 6.93 2.96 1.56
CA LEU A 155 7.02 4.30 0.97
C LEU A 155 5.67 4.80 0.46
N VAL A 156 5.01 4.01 -0.38
CA VAL A 156 3.71 4.39 -0.96
C VAL A 156 2.63 4.50 0.13
N ALA A 157 2.58 3.55 1.06
CA ALA A 157 1.62 3.58 2.16
C ALA A 157 1.85 4.78 3.10
N MET A 158 3.11 5.10 3.42
CA MET A 158 3.47 6.27 4.22
C MET A 158 3.03 7.57 3.53
N ALA A 159 3.24 7.67 2.21
CA ALA A 159 2.80 8.83 1.44
C ALA A 159 1.28 8.99 1.47
N LEU A 160 0.55 7.91 1.19
CA LEU A 160 -0.91 7.91 1.23
C LEU A 160 -1.45 8.28 2.62
N ALA A 161 -0.97 7.61 3.67
CA ALA A 161 -1.44 7.85 5.04
C ALA A 161 -1.08 9.25 5.54
N TYR A 162 0.13 9.72 5.30
CA TYR A 162 0.59 11.04 5.73
C TYR A 162 -0.23 12.16 5.10
N PHE A 163 -0.41 12.14 3.78
CA PHE A 163 -1.15 13.20 3.11
C PHE A 163 -2.66 13.10 3.34
N ALA A 164 -3.23 11.90 3.47
CA ALA A 164 -4.66 11.74 3.73
C ALA A 164 -5.01 12.10 5.19
N TYR A 165 -4.34 11.51 6.17
CA TYR A 165 -4.78 11.63 7.56
C TYR A 165 -4.19 12.84 8.29
N ARG A 166 -2.97 13.30 7.92
CA ARG A 166 -2.35 14.46 8.56
C ARG A 166 -2.69 15.76 7.86
N HIS A 167 -2.77 15.76 6.52
CA HIS A 167 -3.05 16.96 5.72
C HIS A 167 -4.49 17.05 5.21
N ASN A 168 -5.32 16.04 5.49
CA ASN A 168 -6.71 15.96 5.04
C ASN A 168 -6.85 16.10 3.51
N LEU A 169 -5.93 15.50 2.75
CA LEU A 169 -6.02 15.37 1.31
C LEU A 169 -6.73 14.06 0.93
N PRO A 170 -7.23 13.92 -0.30
CA PRO A 170 -7.80 12.65 -0.74
C PRO A 170 -6.84 11.47 -0.54
N LEU A 171 -7.36 10.31 -0.17
CA LEU A 171 -6.57 9.06 -0.11
C LEU A 171 -6.32 8.56 -1.54
N ALA A 172 -5.49 9.27 -2.28
CA ALA A 172 -5.17 9.06 -3.68
C ALA A 172 -3.68 9.28 -3.94
N LEU A 173 -3.12 8.59 -4.93
CA LEU A 173 -1.69 8.64 -5.25
C LEU A 173 -1.21 10.07 -5.57
N ARG A 174 -2.05 10.85 -6.26
CA ARG A 174 -1.78 12.24 -6.61
C ARG A 174 -1.54 13.14 -5.40
N SER A 175 -2.12 12.83 -4.24
CA SER A 175 -1.98 13.64 -3.02
C SER A 175 -0.53 13.71 -2.53
N ALA A 176 0.28 12.68 -2.80
CA ALA A 176 1.69 12.66 -2.46
C ALA A 176 2.53 13.71 -3.21
N LEU A 177 2.02 14.23 -4.34
CA LEU A 177 2.69 15.28 -5.11
C LEU A 177 2.30 16.69 -4.67
N TYR A 178 1.38 16.85 -3.70
CA TYR A 178 0.93 18.16 -3.25
C TYR A 178 2.07 19.12 -2.85
N PRO A 179 3.12 18.70 -2.14
CA PRO A 179 4.25 19.58 -1.80
C PRO A 179 5.06 20.07 -3.01
N LEU A 180 4.95 19.38 -4.14
CA LEU A 180 5.70 19.71 -5.37
C LEU A 180 4.90 20.60 -6.31
N ILE A 181 3.59 20.32 -6.50
CA ILE A 181 2.75 20.98 -7.52
C ILE A 181 1.49 21.67 -6.96
N GLY A 182 1.30 21.65 -5.63
CA GLY A 182 0.17 22.30 -4.97
C GLY A 182 -1.20 21.83 -5.46
N LYS A 183 -2.13 22.74 -5.64
CA LYS A 183 -3.52 22.45 -6.11
C LYS A 183 -3.59 21.81 -7.51
N ARG A 184 -2.48 21.82 -8.30
CA ARG A 184 -2.40 21.16 -9.62
C ARG A 184 -2.55 19.62 -9.55
N ILE A 185 -2.52 19.02 -8.33
CA ILE A 185 -2.87 17.60 -8.13
C ILE A 185 -4.29 17.27 -8.60
N ASN A 186 -5.20 18.24 -8.67
CA ASN A 186 -6.57 18.06 -9.16
C ASN A 186 -6.68 18.29 -10.69
N GLY A 187 -5.57 18.53 -11.38
CA GLY A 187 -5.48 18.73 -12.82
C GLY A 187 -4.93 17.49 -13.55
N PRO A 188 -4.56 17.67 -14.84
CA PRO A 188 -4.10 16.57 -15.71
C PRO A 188 -2.93 15.77 -15.15
N ILE A 189 -1.98 16.43 -14.47
CA ILE A 189 -0.80 15.75 -13.87
C ILE A 189 -1.25 14.78 -12.77
N GLY A 190 -2.16 15.21 -11.88
CA GLY A 190 -2.67 14.35 -10.83
C GLY A 190 -3.48 13.17 -11.38
N HIS A 191 -4.30 13.40 -12.40
CA HIS A 191 -5.04 12.34 -13.08
C HIS A 191 -4.12 11.33 -13.78
N ALA A 192 -3.01 11.79 -14.37
CA ALA A 192 -2.00 10.91 -14.97
C ALA A 192 -1.32 10.02 -13.89
N VAL A 193 -1.02 10.58 -12.71
CA VAL A 193 -0.46 9.82 -11.59
C VAL A 193 -1.40 8.70 -11.14
N ASP A 194 -2.68 9.02 -10.93
CA ASP A 194 -3.69 8.02 -10.57
C ASP A 194 -3.86 6.97 -11.69
N CYS A 195 -3.84 7.39 -12.95
CA CYS A 195 -3.91 6.50 -14.13
C CYS A 195 -2.74 5.51 -14.16
N PHE A 196 -1.49 5.97 -13.97
CA PHE A 196 -0.33 5.08 -13.90
C PHE A 196 -0.41 4.10 -12.73
N GLY A 197 -0.90 4.53 -11.57
CA GLY A 197 -1.14 3.65 -10.43
C GLY A 197 -2.21 2.58 -10.71
N ILE A 198 -3.31 2.93 -11.37
CA ILE A 198 -4.36 1.98 -11.78
C ILE A 198 -3.80 0.96 -12.78
N ILE A 199 -3.09 1.43 -13.82
CA ILE A 199 -2.48 0.56 -14.82
C ILE A 199 -1.49 -0.40 -14.14
N ALA A 200 -0.53 0.12 -13.35
CA ALA A 200 0.43 -0.71 -12.63
C ALA A 200 -0.28 -1.77 -11.77
N THR A 201 -1.33 -1.38 -11.03
CA THR A 201 -2.10 -2.31 -10.18
C THR A 201 -2.78 -3.41 -10.99
N VAL A 202 -3.42 -3.08 -12.13
CA VAL A 202 -4.11 -4.09 -12.97
C VAL A 202 -3.10 -5.10 -13.53
N PHE A 203 -1.95 -4.65 -13.99
CA PHE A 203 -0.92 -5.57 -14.53
C PHE A 203 -0.20 -6.35 -13.42
N GLY A 204 0.05 -5.73 -12.26
CA GLY A 204 0.58 -6.41 -11.09
C GLY A 204 -0.34 -7.53 -10.59
N LEU A 205 -1.62 -7.22 -10.39
CA LEU A 205 -2.65 -8.20 -10.03
C LEU A 205 -2.84 -9.25 -11.15
N GLY A 206 -2.86 -8.82 -12.41
CA GLY A 206 -3.01 -9.72 -13.54
C GLY A 206 -1.89 -10.76 -13.62
N ALA A 207 -0.65 -10.38 -13.32
CA ALA A 207 0.47 -11.32 -13.23
C ALA A 207 0.32 -12.30 -12.07
N ASP A 208 -0.02 -11.80 -10.88
CA ASP A 208 -0.27 -12.64 -9.70
C ASP A 208 -1.39 -13.65 -9.96
N MET A 209 -2.50 -13.17 -10.55
CA MET A 209 -3.61 -14.04 -10.93
C MET A 209 -3.19 -15.07 -11.99
N GLY A 210 -2.34 -14.69 -12.93
CA GLY A 210 -1.80 -15.60 -13.95
C GLY A 210 -0.96 -16.71 -13.34
N PHE A 211 -0.02 -16.38 -12.46
CA PHE A 211 0.75 -17.37 -11.69
C PHE A 211 -0.16 -18.25 -10.85
N GLY A 212 -1.18 -17.68 -10.22
CA GLY A 212 -2.16 -18.40 -9.44
C GLY A 212 -2.98 -19.42 -10.26
N VAL A 213 -3.39 -19.06 -11.46
CA VAL A 213 -4.09 -19.97 -12.37
C VAL A 213 -3.18 -21.12 -12.81
N LEU A 214 -1.92 -20.83 -13.16
CA LEU A 214 -0.95 -21.87 -13.50
C LEU A 214 -0.72 -22.82 -12.33
N GLN A 215 -0.54 -22.30 -11.13
CA GLN A 215 -0.34 -23.06 -9.91
C GLN A 215 -1.56 -23.95 -9.60
N LEU A 216 -2.78 -23.40 -9.69
CA LEU A 216 -4.00 -24.14 -9.42
C LEU A 216 -4.23 -25.24 -10.48
N ASN A 217 -4.01 -24.93 -11.76
CA ASN A 217 -4.15 -25.92 -12.84
C ASN A 217 -3.18 -27.10 -12.61
N SER A 218 -1.93 -26.83 -12.25
CA SER A 218 -0.94 -27.87 -11.93
C SER A 218 -1.37 -28.74 -10.75
N GLY A 219 -1.94 -28.15 -9.70
CA GLY A 219 -2.48 -28.91 -8.57
C GLY A 219 -3.70 -29.76 -8.94
N LEU A 220 -4.59 -29.26 -9.80
CA LEU A 220 -5.74 -30.00 -10.30
C LEU A 220 -5.32 -31.11 -11.28
N ASP A 221 -4.29 -30.90 -12.07
CA ASP A 221 -3.71 -31.96 -12.91
C ASP A 221 -3.17 -33.09 -12.03
N TYR A 222 -2.37 -32.77 -11.02
CA TYR A 222 -1.85 -33.78 -10.10
C TYR A 222 -2.93 -34.59 -9.39
N LEU A 223 -3.99 -33.94 -8.92
CA LEU A 223 -5.05 -34.61 -8.15
C LEU A 223 -6.07 -35.35 -9.01
N PHE A 224 -6.42 -34.79 -10.16
CA PHE A 224 -7.59 -35.21 -10.96
C PHE A 224 -7.28 -35.40 -12.45
N GLY A 225 -6.06 -35.16 -12.92
CA GLY A 225 -5.67 -35.27 -14.33
C GLY A 225 -6.28 -34.15 -15.21
N VAL A 226 -6.49 -32.97 -14.67
CA VAL A 226 -7.04 -31.81 -15.41
C VAL A 226 -5.98 -31.25 -16.35
N PRO A 227 -6.18 -31.26 -17.69
CA PRO A 227 -5.13 -30.93 -18.63
C PRO A 227 -4.71 -29.43 -18.60
N HIS A 228 -3.46 -29.15 -18.96
CA HIS A 228 -2.92 -27.80 -19.06
C HIS A 228 -3.25 -27.17 -20.43
N THR A 229 -4.55 -26.93 -20.68
CA THR A 229 -4.99 -26.29 -21.92
C THR A 229 -5.43 -24.86 -21.69
N GLN A 230 -5.33 -24.02 -22.72
CA GLN A 230 -5.78 -22.62 -22.65
C GLN A 230 -7.26 -22.49 -22.26
N TRP A 231 -8.11 -23.42 -22.66
CA TRP A 231 -9.54 -23.43 -22.30
C TRP A 231 -9.76 -23.73 -20.82
N VAL A 232 -9.00 -24.65 -20.24
CA VAL A 232 -9.04 -24.93 -18.80
C VAL A 232 -8.57 -23.72 -18.02
N GLN A 233 -7.47 -23.09 -18.43
CA GLN A 233 -6.97 -21.88 -17.80
C GLN A 233 -7.98 -20.72 -17.90
N ALA A 234 -8.62 -20.52 -19.04
CA ALA A 234 -9.67 -19.54 -19.22
C ALA A 234 -10.89 -19.81 -18.30
N LEU A 235 -11.29 -21.08 -18.16
CA LEU A 235 -12.34 -21.46 -17.24
C LEU A 235 -11.95 -21.21 -15.77
N LEU A 236 -10.73 -21.54 -15.39
CA LEU A 236 -10.21 -21.28 -14.05
C LEU A 236 -10.20 -19.78 -13.74
N ILE A 237 -9.74 -18.95 -14.68
CA ILE A 237 -9.81 -17.48 -14.54
C ILE A 237 -11.27 -17.05 -14.32
N ALA A 238 -12.19 -17.51 -15.14
CA ALA A 238 -13.59 -17.14 -15.05
C ALA A 238 -14.22 -17.54 -13.71
N VAL A 239 -13.93 -18.74 -13.21
CA VAL A 239 -14.44 -19.25 -11.92
C VAL A 239 -13.82 -18.46 -10.76
N MET A 240 -12.50 -18.32 -10.74
CA MET A 240 -11.75 -17.71 -9.63
C MET A 240 -12.03 -16.20 -9.55
N MET A 241 -11.95 -15.48 -10.68
CA MET A 241 -12.28 -14.05 -10.72
C MET A 241 -13.78 -13.80 -10.51
N GLY A 242 -14.64 -14.70 -11.03
CA GLY A 242 -16.07 -14.64 -10.74
C GLY A 242 -16.37 -14.77 -9.24
N ALA A 243 -15.72 -15.70 -8.56
CA ALA A 243 -15.81 -15.84 -7.11
C ALA A 243 -15.31 -14.58 -6.38
N ALA A 244 -14.16 -14.04 -6.78
CA ALA A 244 -13.59 -12.82 -6.19
C ALA A 244 -14.52 -11.60 -6.39
N ILE A 245 -15.07 -11.41 -7.59
CA ILE A 245 -16.03 -10.32 -7.88
C ILE A 245 -17.31 -10.48 -7.05
N LEU A 246 -17.84 -11.69 -6.92
CA LEU A 246 -19.02 -11.97 -6.10
C LEU A 246 -18.76 -11.63 -4.63
N VAL A 247 -17.59 -11.97 -4.11
CA VAL A 247 -17.16 -11.60 -2.76
C VAL A 247 -17.09 -10.08 -2.63
N ALA A 248 -16.38 -9.41 -3.54
CA ALA A 248 -16.20 -7.95 -3.54
C ALA A 248 -17.52 -7.16 -3.57
N VAL A 249 -18.56 -7.68 -4.24
CA VAL A 249 -19.85 -6.99 -4.39
C VAL A 249 -20.85 -7.34 -3.30
N SER A 250 -20.79 -8.58 -2.77
CA SER A 250 -21.80 -9.09 -1.82
C SER A 250 -21.76 -8.42 -0.46
N GLY A 251 -20.58 -7.93 -0.03
CA GLY A 251 -20.38 -7.34 1.31
C GLY A 251 -20.49 -8.40 2.44
N VAL A 252 -20.17 -9.67 2.15
CA VAL A 252 -20.18 -10.77 3.12
C VAL A 252 -18.89 -10.76 3.95
N ASP A 253 -18.63 -9.64 4.66
CA ASP A 253 -17.38 -9.41 5.41
C ASP A 253 -17.07 -10.52 6.42
N LYS A 254 -18.10 -11.07 7.08
CA LYS A 254 -17.90 -12.12 8.10
C LYS A 254 -17.46 -13.45 7.47
N GLY A 255 -18.04 -13.86 6.34
CA GLY A 255 -17.69 -15.10 5.66
C GLY A 255 -16.27 -15.06 5.10
N VAL A 256 -15.90 -13.95 4.48
CA VAL A 256 -14.57 -13.72 3.92
C VAL A 256 -13.51 -13.72 5.02
N ARG A 257 -13.77 -13.05 6.15
CA ARG A 257 -12.84 -13.05 7.29
C ARG A 257 -12.62 -14.47 7.82
N VAL A 258 -13.67 -15.23 8.08
CA VAL A 258 -13.55 -16.63 8.55
C VAL A 258 -12.77 -17.49 7.56
N MET A 259 -13.03 -17.33 6.26
CA MET A 259 -12.33 -18.07 5.21
C MET A 259 -10.85 -17.70 5.14
N SER A 260 -10.52 -16.41 5.30
CA SER A 260 -9.14 -15.93 5.36
C SER A 260 -8.41 -16.44 6.63
N ASP A 261 -9.09 -16.45 7.79
CA ASP A 261 -8.51 -16.95 9.03
C ASP A 261 -8.21 -18.46 8.95
N ILE A 262 -9.14 -19.25 8.39
CA ILE A 262 -8.93 -20.68 8.13
C ILE A 262 -7.79 -20.89 7.15
N ASN A 263 -7.73 -20.11 6.08
CA ASN A 263 -6.70 -20.23 5.06
C ASN A 263 -5.31 -19.95 5.64
N MET A 264 -5.19 -18.91 6.45
CA MET A 264 -3.95 -18.57 7.15
C MET A 264 -3.53 -19.71 8.11
N LEU A 265 -4.48 -20.29 8.84
CA LEU A 265 -4.20 -21.42 9.72
C LEU A 265 -3.73 -22.66 8.93
N LEU A 266 -4.34 -22.94 7.78
CA LEU A 266 -3.92 -24.04 6.89
C LEU A 266 -2.54 -23.80 6.29
N ALA A 267 -2.23 -22.56 5.89
CA ALA A 267 -0.90 -22.22 5.39
C ALA A 267 0.18 -22.39 6.47
N VAL A 268 -0.06 -21.90 7.69
CA VAL A 268 0.85 -22.14 8.82
C VAL A 268 0.94 -23.65 9.14
N GLY A 269 -0.18 -24.36 9.10
CA GLY A 269 -0.20 -25.82 9.28
C GLY A 269 0.64 -26.56 8.24
N LEU A 270 0.57 -26.15 6.97
CA LEU A 270 1.38 -26.70 5.89
C LEU A 270 2.89 -26.41 6.10
N LEU A 271 3.23 -25.21 6.52
CA LEU A 271 4.60 -24.84 6.88
C LEU A 271 5.16 -25.73 8.00
N LEU A 272 4.40 -25.88 9.08
CA LEU A 272 4.78 -26.71 10.21
C LEU A 272 4.86 -28.19 9.83
N PHE A 273 3.95 -28.66 8.97
CA PHE A 273 3.99 -30.02 8.46
C PHE A 273 5.32 -30.29 7.71
N VAL A 274 5.70 -29.44 6.75
CA VAL A 274 6.95 -29.59 6.01
C VAL A 274 8.16 -29.50 6.95
N LEU A 275 8.13 -28.60 7.92
CA LEU A 275 9.19 -28.47 8.93
C LEU A 275 9.38 -29.75 9.76
N PHE A 276 8.31 -30.34 10.26
CA PHE A 276 8.39 -31.47 11.18
C PHE A 276 8.43 -32.85 10.50
N ALA A 277 7.86 -32.97 9.30
CA ALA A 277 7.95 -34.19 8.49
C ALA A 277 9.25 -34.28 7.68
N GLY A 278 9.94 -33.17 7.51
CA GLY A 278 11.25 -33.07 6.84
C GLY A 278 12.43 -33.15 7.82
N PRO A 279 13.65 -32.85 7.37
CA PRO A 279 14.86 -32.81 8.20
C PRO A 279 14.87 -31.55 9.11
N THR A 280 14.02 -31.51 10.13
CA THR A 280 13.73 -30.38 11.01
C THR A 280 15.00 -29.64 11.46
N GLN A 281 16.01 -30.36 11.96
CA GLN A 281 17.24 -29.74 12.45
C GLN A 281 18.00 -29.02 11.33
N HIS A 282 18.09 -29.62 10.15
CA HIS A 282 18.70 -29.00 8.97
C HIS A 282 17.93 -27.73 8.55
N LEU A 283 16.60 -27.79 8.48
CA LEU A 283 15.76 -26.67 8.10
C LEU A 283 15.85 -25.49 9.07
N LEU A 284 15.94 -25.75 10.37
CA LEU A 284 16.14 -24.69 11.36
C LEU A 284 17.56 -24.10 11.29
N ASN A 285 18.58 -24.93 11.10
CA ASN A 285 19.96 -24.45 10.94
C ASN A 285 20.10 -23.56 9.69
N THR A 286 19.53 -24.01 8.56
CA THR A 286 19.57 -23.25 7.30
C THR A 286 18.74 -21.98 7.37
N LEU A 287 17.63 -21.95 8.08
CA LEU A 287 16.84 -20.73 8.31
C LEU A 287 17.68 -19.63 8.97
N ILE A 288 18.36 -19.97 10.08
CA ILE A 288 19.23 -19.02 10.79
C ILE A 288 20.39 -18.56 9.92
N GLN A 289 21.04 -19.51 9.20
CA GLN A 289 22.14 -19.19 8.31
C GLN A 289 21.68 -18.30 7.15
N ASN A 290 20.56 -18.62 6.50
CA ASN A 290 20.03 -17.87 5.36
C ASN A 290 19.66 -16.42 5.75
N ILE A 291 19.14 -16.21 6.97
CA ILE A 291 18.88 -14.85 7.49
C ILE A 291 20.21 -14.07 7.61
N GLY A 292 21.24 -14.70 8.20
CA GLY A 292 22.56 -14.07 8.33
C GLY A 292 23.21 -13.77 6.98
N ASP A 293 23.18 -14.73 6.06
CA ASP A 293 23.69 -14.60 4.70
C ASP A 293 22.97 -13.50 3.91
N TYR A 294 21.63 -13.40 4.04
CA TYR A 294 20.84 -12.36 3.43
C TYR A 294 21.18 -10.97 3.96
N LEU A 295 21.17 -10.80 5.29
CA LEU A 295 21.48 -9.49 5.89
C LEU A 295 22.90 -9.01 5.54
N GLY A 296 23.86 -9.93 5.46
CA GLY A 296 25.22 -9.63 5.00
C GLY A 296 25.30 -9.28 3.51
N ALA A 297 24.43 -9.87 2.69
CA ALA A 297 24.43 -9.67 1.24
C ALA A 297 23.62 -8.44 0.78
N VAL A 298 22.64 -7.96 1.57
CA VAL A 298 21.79 -6.82 1.18
C VAL A 298 22.58 -5.63 0.66
N PRO A 299 23.65 -5.11 1.31
CA PRO A 299 24.34 -3.92 0.82
C PRO A 299 25.01 -4.12 -0.55
N THR A 300 25.55 -5.30 -0.81
CA THR A 300 26.25 -5.61 -2.07
C THR A 300 25.29 -5.98 -3.18
N LYS A 301 24.32 -6.88 -2.89
CA LYS A 301 23.35 -7.36 -3.88
C LYS A 301 22.30 -6.30 -4.29
N SER A 302 22.08 -5.28 -3.48
CA SER A 302 21.21 -4.13 -3.84
C SER A 302 21.73 -3.34 -5.05
N PHE A 303 23.04 -3.43 -5.33
CA PHE A 303 23.70 -2.71 -6.43
C PHE A 303 24.34 -3.66 -7.45
N ASP A 304 24.17 -4.98 -7.30
CA ASP A 304 24.81 -5.97 -8.17
C ASP A 304 24.06 -6.08 -9.50
N LEU A 305 24.60 -5.40 -10.50
CA LEU A 305 24.13 -5.44 -11.90
C LEU A 305 24.79 -6.54 -12.72
N TYR A 306 25.66 -7.34 -12.10
CA TYR A 306 26.48 -8.34 -12.80
C TYR A 306 27.20 -7.76 -14.04
N ALA A 307 27.69 -6.50 -13.94
CA ALA A 307 28.25 -5.76 -15.07
C ALA A 307 29.47 -6.44 -15.70
N TYR A 308 30.20 -7.22 -14.94
CA TYR A 308 31.37 -7.96 -15.39
C TYR A 308 31.06 -9.39 -15.82
N ASP A 309 30.12 -10.06 -15.13
CA ASP A 309 29.75 -11.47 -15.38
C ASP A 309 28.71 -11.60 -16.51
N LYS A 310 27.89 -10.58 -16.73
CA LYS A 310 26.86 -10.48 -17.78
C LYS A 310 26.04 -11.76 -17.99
N PRO A 311 25.38 -12.31 -16.96
CA PRO A 311 24.47 -13.43 -17.15
C PRO A 311 23.29 -12.93 -17.99
N SER A 312 23.26 -13.25 -19.28
CA SER A 312 22.52 -12.60 -20.36
C SER A 312 21.07 -12.23 -19.99
N ASP A 313 20.24 -13.20 -19.74
CA ASP A 313 18.80 -12.94 -19.54
C ASP A 313 18.36 -13.07 -18.08
N TRP A 314 19.27 -13.50 -17.19
CA TRP A 314 18.92 -13.80 -15.80
C TRP A 314 18.46 -12.55 -15.03
N LEU A 315 19.20 -11.44 -15.13
CA LEU A 315 18.91 -10.21 -14.41
C LEU A 315 17.52 -9.66 -14.80
N GLY A 316 17.20 -9.66 -16.10
CA GLY A 316 15.91 -9.21 -16.64
C GLY A 316 14.74 -10.10 -16.25
N GLY A 317 14.95 -11.43 -16.30
CA GLY A 317 13.93 -12.44 -16.00
C GLY A 317 13.65 -12.63 -14.50
N TRP A 318 14.55 -12.14 -13.61
CA TRP A 318 14.46 -12.31 -12.16
C TRP A 318 14.51 -10.99 -11.41
N THR A 319 15.64 -10.42 -11.12
CA THR A 319 15.72 -9.24 -10.22
C THR A 319 14.95 -8.04 -10.76
N VAL A 320 15.09 -7.71 -12.06
CA VAL A 320 14.34 -6.58 -12.66
C VAL A 320 12.85 -6.88 -12.68
N PHE A 321 12.46 -8.12 -12.98
CA PHE A 321 11.06 -8.53 -12.91
C PHE A 321 10.49 -8.38 -11.49
N TYR A 322 11.18 -8.87 -10.45
CA TYR A 322 10.72 -8.73 -9.08
C TYR A 322 10.60 -7.26 -8.66
N TRP A 323 11.57 -6.42 -8.98
CA TRP A 323 11.50 -4.98 -8.67
C TRP A 323 10.32 -4.31 -9.36
N ALA A 324 10.12 -4.61 -10.63
CA ALA A 324 8.99 -4.13 -11.39
C ALA A 324 7.65 -4.59 -10.79
N TRP A 325 7.58 -5.85 -10.37
CA TRP A 325 6.37 -6.43 -9.80
C TRP A 325 6.02 -5.82 -8.44
N TRP A 326 6.99 -5.65 -7.55
CA TRP A 326 6.79 -4.94 -6.29
C TRP A 326 6.30 -3.50 -6.50
N ILE A 327 6.87 -2.79 -7.48
CA ILE A 327 6.43 -1.43 -7.85
C ILE A 327 4.99 -1.46 -8.37
N ALA A 328 4.64 -2.42 -9.22
CA ALA A 328 3.27 -2.55 -9.75
C ALA A 328 2.23 -2.85 -8.67
N TRP A 329 2.62 -3.58 -7.64
CA TRP A 329 1.76 -3.90 -6.48
C TRP A 329 1.68 -2.77 -5.45
N ALA A 330 2.62 -1.85 -5.45
CA ALA A 330 2.73 -0.83 -4.42
C ALA A 330 1.49 0.10 -4.28
N PRO A 331 0.75 0.49 -5.33
CA PRO A 331 -0.49 1.25 -5.16
C PRO A 331 -1.56 0.46 -4.40
N PHE A 332 -1.70 -0.83 -4.68
CA PHE A 332 -2.66 -1.73 -4.05
C PHE A 332 -2.33 -1.98 -2.59
N VAL A 333 -1.17 -2.56 -2.32
CA VAL A 333 -0.73 -2.90 -0.96
C VAL A 333 -0.51 -1.64 -0.12
N GLY A 334 0.00 -0.57 -0.74
CA GLY A 334 0.21 0.71 -0.10
C GLY A 334 -1.08 1.35 0.40
N LEU A 335 -2.16 1.30 -0.39
CA LEU A 335 -3.47 1.81 0.05
C LEU A 335 -4.03 0.98 1.21
N PHE A 336 -3.92 -0.34 1.14
CA PHE A 336 -4.35 -1.23 2.23
C PHE A 336 -3.60 -0.92 3.54
N ILE A 337 -2.26 -0.88 3.49
CA ILE A 337 -1.42 -0.60 4.66
C ILE A 337 -1.69 0.81 5.21
N ALA A 338 -1.92 1.81 4.35
CA ALA A 338 -2.27 3.16 4.77
C ALA A 338 -3.56 3.18 5.60
N ARG A 339 -4.60 2.49 5.15
CA ARG A 339 -5.91 2.43 5.84
C ARG A 339 -5.84 1.84 7.24
N ILE A 340 -4.99 0.86 7.46
CA ILE A 340 -4.88 0.20 8.77
C ILE A 340 -3.88 0.87 9.71
N SER A 341 -3.16 1.92 9.27
CA SER A 341 -2.02 2.49 10.00
C SER A 341 -2.25 3.90 10.54
N ARG A 342 -3.47 4.43 10.48
CA ARG A 342 -3.81 5.75 11.02
C ARG A 342 -3.40 5.86 12.50
N GLY A 343 -2.82 7.00 12.88
CA GLY A 343 -2.43 7.34 14.25
C GLY A 343 -1.09 6.74 14.73
N ARG A 344 -0.43 5.89 13.93
CA ARG A 344 0.90 5.36 14.25
C ARG A 344 2.00 6.37 13.93
N THR A 345 3.11 6.29 14.64
CA THR A 345 4.31 7.05 14.28
C THR A 345 4.96 6.45 13.04
N ILE A 346 5.64 7.29 12.23
CA ILE A 346 6.37 6.81 11.04
C ILE A 346 7.38 5.71 11.42
N ARG A 347 8.05 5.83 12.57
CA ARG A 347 9.00 4.81 13.03
C ARG A 347 8.33 3.47 13.29
N GLU A 348 7.27 3.46 14.08
CA GLU A 348 6.49 2.26 14.38
C GLU A 348 5.94 1.62 13.10
N PHE A 349 5.41 2.47 12.22
CA PHE A 349 4.86 2.07 10.93
C PHE A 349 5.92 1.41 10.04
N VAL A 350 7.07 2.06 9.80
CA VAL A 350 8.11 1.54 8.91
C VAL A 350 8.67 0.22 9.43
N PHE A 351 9.01 0.13 10.72
CA PHE A 351 9.52 -1.11 11.28
C PHE A 351 8.48 -2.24 11.25
N GLY A 352 7.22 -1.93 11.52
CA GLY A 352 6.16 -2.93 11.43
C GLY A 352 5.98 -3.46 10.01
N VAL A 353 5.90 -2.57 9.02
CA VAL A 353 5.73 -2.96 7.61
C VAL A 353 6.94 -3.71 7.07
N LEU A 354 8.16 -3.33 7.43
CA LEU A 354 9.37 -3.99 6.96
C LEU A 354 9.56 -5.38 7.58
N PHE A 355 9.28 -5.57 8.88
CA PHE A 355 9.75 -6.76 9.58
C PHE A 355 8.65 -7.78 9.92
N ILE A 356 7.40 -7.35 10.12
CA ILE A 356 6.33 -8.30 10.51
C ILE A 356 6.02 -9.30 9.38
N PRO A 357 5.73 -8.85 8.15
CA PRO A 357 5.47 -9.80 7.05
C PRO A 357 6.73 -10.56 6.64
N LEU A 358 7.88 -9.88 6.67
CA LEU A 358 9.17 -10.44 6.27
C LEU A 358 9.52 -11.70 7.09
N GLY A 359 9.28 -11.68 8.40
CA GLY A 359 9.59 -12.82 9.27
C GLY A 359 8.93 -14.12 8.80
N PHE A 360 7.66 -14.06 8.44
CA PHE A 360 6.94 -15.22 7.91
C PHE A 360 7.44 -15.61 6.51
N THR A 361 7.59 -14.62 5.63
CA THR A 361 8.05 -14.85 4.25
C THR A 361 9.40 -15.56 4.23
N LEU A 362 10.37 -15.11 5.04
CA LEU A 362 11.68 -15.76 5.13
C LEU A 362 11.61 -17.16 5.71
N ALA A 363 10.77 -17.39 6.74
CA ALA A 363 10.57 -18.72 7.29
C ALA A 363 9.95 -19.67 6.24
N TRP A 364 8.92 -19.23 5.53
CA TRP A 364 8.28 -20.00 4.46
C TRP A 364 9.26 -20.38 3.36
N LEU A 365 9.93 -19.38 2.80
CA LEU A 365 10.89 -19.58 1.71
C LEU A 365 12.08 -20.44 2.13
N SER A 366 12.56 -20.28 3.37
CA SER A 366 13.66 -21.11 3.87
C SER A 366 13.25 -22.57 4.03
N ILE A 367 12.10 -22.82 4.65
CA ILE A 367 11.66 -24.20 4.92
C ILE A 367 11.38 -24.94 3.62
N PHE A 368 10.57 -24.36 2.72
CA PHE A 368 10.27 -25.01 1.43
C PHE A 368 11.47 -25.06 0.49
N GLY A 369 12.22 -23.96 0.38
CA GLY A 369 13.39 -23.88 -0.51
C GLY A 369 14.51 -24.83 -0.09
N ASN A 370 14.85 -24.88 1.21
CA ASN A 370 15.87 -25.80 1.68
C ASN A 370 15.40 -27.26 1.69
N SER A 371 14.09 -27.53 1.89
CA SER A 371 13.55 -28.87 1.70
C SER A 371 13.75 -29.35 0.26
N ALA A 372 13.51 -28.47 -0.71
CA ALA A 372 13.71 -28.80 -2.11
C ALA A 372 15.20 -28.99 -2.48
N LEU A 373 16.06 -28.10 -1.98
CA LEU A 373 17.52 -28.20 -2.16
C LEU A 373 18.09 -29.49 -1.53
N ASP A 374 17.60 -29.88 -0.35
CA ASP A 374 17.98 -31.12 0.34
C ASP A 374 17.62 -32.37 -0.49
N GLN A 375 16.39 -32.39 -1.08
CA GLN A 375 16.00 -33.51 -1.96
C GLN A 375 16.92 -33.64 -3.19
N VAL A 376 17.38 -32.53 -3.75
CA VAL A 376 18.25 -32.57 -4.91
C VAL A 376 19.72 -32.89 -4.53
N LEU A 377 20.24 -32.25 -3.47
CA LEU A 377 21.64 -32.38 -3.06
C LEU A 377 21.95 -33.70 -2.35
N ASN A 378 21.07 -34.15 -1.45
CA ASN A 378 21.33 -35.27 -0.55
C ASN A 378 20.59 -36.56 -0.95
N HIS A 379 19.47 -36.42 -1.65
CA HIS A 379 18.63 -37.56 -2.10
C HIS A 379 18.69 -37.79 -3.61
N ASN A 380 19.49 -36.99 -4.37
CA ASN A 380 19.66 -37.08 -5.81
C ASN A 380 18.35 -37.00 -6.62
N LEU A 381 17.34 -36.31 -6.13
CA LEU A 381 16.04 -36.12 -6.83
C LEU A 381 16.18 -35.02 -7.90
N THR A 382 17.00 -35.30 -8.94
CA THR A 382 17.30 -34.33 -10.03
C THR A 382 16.05 -33.96 -10.84
N SER A 383 15.07 -34.87 -10.93
CA SER A 383 13.79 -34.62 -11.60
C SER A 383 13.03 -33.44 -11.00
N LEU A 384 13.16 -33.18 -9.68
CA LEU A 384 12.55 -32.02 -9.03
C LEU A 384 13.17 -30.70 -9.52
N ALA A 385 14.50 -30.67 -9.69
CA ALA A 385 15.18 -29.49 -10.23
C ALA A 385 14.87 -29.26 -11.73
N GLU A 386 14.72 -30.32 -12.50
CA GLU A 386 14.29 -30.24 -13.92
C GLU A 386 12.85 -29.72 -14.01
N THR A 387 11.95 -30.21 -13.18
CA THR A 387 10.56 -29.72 -13.09
C THR A 387 10.53 -28.24 -12.74
N ALA A 388 11.30 -27.81 -11.76
CA ALA A 388 11.37 -26.39 -11.34
C ALA A 388 11.77 -25.44 -12.49
N ILE A 389 12.58 -25.93 -13.43
CA ILE A 389 13.03 -25.15 -14.60
C ILE A 389 12.02 -25.18 -15.75
N ARG A 390 11.44 -26.35 -16.03
CA ARG A 390 10.56 -26.56 -17.20
C ARG A 390 9.12 -26.19 -16.91
N GLU A 391 8.63 -26.55 -15.73
CA GLU A 391 7.24 -26.40 -15.30
C GLU A 391 7.19 -25.87 -13.86
N PRO A 392 7.56 -24.59 -13.62
CA PRO A 392 7.70 -24.01 -12.28
C PRO A 392 6.44 -24.18 -11.41
N SER A 393 5.25 -24.19 -12.01
CA SER A 393 3.97 -24.38 -11.32
C SER A 393 3.77 -25.78 -10.73
N MET A 394 4.49 -26.81 -11.21
CA MET A 394 4.46 -28.17 -10.69
C MET A 394 5.45 -28.41 -9.55
N ALA A 395 6.46 -27.54 -9.40
CA ALA A 395 7.61 -27.77 -8.51
C ALA A 395 7.20 -27.98 -7.05
N LEU A 396 6.25 -27.20 -6.54
CA LEU A 396 5.74 -27.34 -5.17
C LEU A 396 5.07 -28.71 -4.98
N TYR A 397 4.22 -29.13 -5.90
CA TYR A 397 3.49 -30.41 -5.81
C TYR A 397 4.43 -31.60 -5.91
N HIS A 398 5.44 -31.51 -6.76
CA HIS A 398 6.48 -32.54 -6.89
C HIS A 398 7.35 -32.65 -5.61
N LEU A 399 7.64 -31.52 -4.92
CA LEU A 399 8.25 -31.56 -3.59
C LEU A 399 7.30 -32.21 -2.57
N LEU A 400 6.02 -31.81 -2.52
CA LEU A 400 5.06 -32.34 -1.54
C LEU A 400 4.76 -33.83 -1.75
N GLU A 401 4.97 -34.36 -2.96
CA GLU A 401 4.85 -35.80 -3.25
C GLU A 401 5.86 -36.64 -2.47
N THR A 402 7.02 -36.09 -2.12
CA THR A 402 8.05 -36.79 -1.33
C THR A 402 7.68 -36.95 0.15
N TYR A 403 6.62 -36.29 0.61
CA TYR A 403 6.17 -36.33 2.00
C TYR A 403 5.05 -37.36 2.26
N PRO A 404 4.89 -37.85 3.51
CA PRO A 404 3.80 -38.74 3.84
C PRO A 404 2.43 -38.08 3.61
N ALA A 405 1.41 -38.88 3.30
CA ALA A 405 0.06 -38.42 3.00
C ALA A 405 -0.02 -37.37 1.87
N SER A 406 0.88 -37.42 0.89
CA SER A 406 1.08 -36.43 -0.17
C SER A 406 -0.20 -35.94 -0.85
N ARG A 407 -1.13 -36.84 -1.18
CA ARG A 407 -2.42 -36.45 -1.80
C ARG A 407 -3.24 -35.51 -0.93
N ILE A 408 -3.27 -35.72 0.39
CA ILE A 408 -4.01 -34.86 1.33
C ILE A 408 -3.30 -33.52 1.44
N VAL A 409 -1.98 -33.52 1.59
CA VAL A 409 -1.15 -32.31 1.71
C VAL A 409 -1.26 -31.45 0.46
N ILE A 410 -1.21 -32.08 -0.72
CA ILE A 410 -1.37 -31.39 -2.01
C ILE A 410 -2.80 -30.84 -2.16
N ALA A 411 -3.83 -31.58 -1.76
CA ALA A 411 -5.20 -31.08 -1.77
C ALA A 411 -5.38 -29.86 -0.86
N VAL A 412 -4.74 -29.84 0.31
CA VAL A 412 -4.69 -28.66 1.20
C VAL A 412 -3.97 -27.50 0.52
N ALA A 413 -2.81 -27.74 -0.11
CA ALA A 413 -2.06 -26.71 -0.82
C ALA A 413 -2.85 -26.09 -1.98
N VAL A 414 -3.58 -26.92 -2.75
CA VAL A 414 -4.48 -26.47 -3.83
C VAL A 414 -5.62 -25.61 -3.28
N PHE A 415 -6.27 -26.05 -2.20
CA PHE A 415 -7.34 -25.31 -1.56
C PHE A 415 -6.85 -23.95 -1.02
N VAL A 416 -5.71 -23.95 -0.31
CA VAL A 416 -5.08 -22.73 0.22
C VAL A 416 -4.74 -21.76 -0.91
N SER A 417 -4.19 -22.25 -2.01
CA SER A 417 -3.89 -21.46 -3.20
C SER A 417 -5.14 -20.83 -3.81
N PHE A 418 -6.24 -21.58 -3.92
CA PHE A 418 -7.51 -21.06 -4.41
C PHE A 418 -8.05 -19.93 -3.53
N VAL A 419 -8.03 -20.11 -2.21
CA VAL A 419 -8.54 -19.08 -1.29
C VAL A 419 -7.66 -17.83 -1.31
N PHE A 420 -6.33 -17.96 -1.35
CA PHE A 420 -5.44 -16.79 -1.49
C PHE A 420 -5.68 -16.03 -2.79
N PHE A 421 -5.92 -16.75 -3.90
CA PHE A 421 -6.29 -16.09 -5.15
C PHE A 421 -7.56 -15.24 -4.98
N VAL A 422 -8.64 -15.85 -4.47
CA VAL A 422 -9.94 -15.18 -4.33
C VAL A 422 -9.83 -13.95 -3.43
N THR A 423 -9.14 -14.06 -2.29
CA THR A 423 -8.98 -12.95 -1.33
C THR A 423 -8.09 -11.83 -1.84
N SER A 424 -7.03 -12.15 -2.60
CA SER A 424 -6.17 -11.14 -3.23
C SER A 424 -6.91 -10.41 -4.35
N ALA A 425 -7.63 -11.14 -5.20
CA ALA A 425 -8.40 -10.57 -6.30
C ALA A 425 -9.57 -9.70 -5.81
N ASP A 426 -10.29 -10.14 -4.77
CA ASP A 426 -11.34 -9.36 -4.10
C ASP A 426 -10.80 -8.02 -3.61
N SER A 427 -9.78 -8.06 -2.76
CA SER A 427 -9.14 -6.86 -2.22
C SER A 427 -8.58 -5.94 -3.32
N GLY A 428 -8.00 -6.52 -4.37
CA GLY A 428 -7.49 -5.79 -5.53
C GLY A 428 -8.58 -5.02 -6.28
N THR A 429 -9.75 -5.63 -6.49
CA THR A 429 -10.88 -4.95 -7.16
C THR A 429 -11.45 -3.80 -6.32
N VAL A 430 -11.50 -3.96 -4.99
CA VAL A 430 -11.91 -2.90 -4.06
C VAL A 430 -10.94 -1.71 -4.15
N VAL A 431 -9.63 -1.97 -4.10
CA VAL A 431 -8.63 -0.91 -4.21
C VAL A 431 -8.67 -0.20 -5.56
N LEU A 432 -8.77 -0.94 -6.67
CA LEU A 432 -8.92 -0.35 -8.01
C LEU A 432 -10.17 0.54 -8.11
N SER A 433 -11.28 0.12 -7.50
CA SER A 433 -12.49 0.95 -7.44
C SER A 433 -12.27 2.24 -6.64
N THR A 434 -11.48 2.18 -5.56
CA THR A 434 -11.12 3.35 -4.75
C THR A 434 -10.17 4.28 -5.49
N LEU A 435 -9.11 3.78 -6.13
CA LEU A 435 -8.15 4.57 -6.92
C LEU A 435 -8.80 5.30 -8.11
N SER A 436 -9.87 4.73 -8.66
CA SER A 436 -10.65 5.33 -9.76
C SER A 436 -11.81 6.21 -9.30
N SER A 437 -11.91 6.46 -7.98
CA SER A 437 -12.97 7.27 -7.37
C SER A 437 -12.43 8.58 -6.77
N THR A 438 -13.33 9.50 -6.48
CA THR A 438 -13.05 10.77 -5.81
C THR A 438 -14.23 11.18 -4.93
N GLY A 439 -13.96 11.97 -3.88
CA GLY A 439 -14.98 12.32 -2.87
C GLY A 439 -15.21 11.16 -1.91
N GLY A 440 -15.85 11.39 -0.80
CA GLY A 440 -16.01 10.40 0.26
C GLY A 440 -14.93 10.48 1.34
N GLU A 441 -15.18 9.80 2.45
CA GLU A 441 -14.20 9.66 3.54
C GLU A 441 -13.10 8.65 3.14
N ALA A 442 -11.93 8.74 3.78
CA ALA A 442 -10.80 7.86 3.49
C ALA A 442 -11.10 6.35 3.70
N ASP A 443 -12.12 6.04 4.50
CA ASP A 443 -12.56 4.67 4.80
C ASP A 443 -13.66 4.16 3.85
N GLU A 444 -14.18 5.02 2.95
CA GLU A 444 -15.23 4.63 2.01
C GLU A 444 -14.63 3.96 0.78
N ASP A 445 -15.22 2.82 0.43
CA ASP A 445 -14.87 2.09 -0.77
C ASP A 445 -15.55 2.67 -2.01
N GLY A 446 -14.91 2.48 -3.17
CA GLY A 446 -15.49 2.86 -4.45
C GLY A 446 -16.78 2.09 -4.80
N PRO A 447 -17.57 2.60 -5.77
CA PRO A 447 -18.82 2.00 -6.20
C PRO A 447 -18.70 0.52 -6.62
N LYS A 448 -19.71 -0.30 -6.27
CA LYS A 448 -19.71 -1.75 -6.56
C LYS A 448 -19.54 -2.09 -8.04
N TRP A 449 -20.12 -1.31 -8.95
CA TRP A 449 -19.98 -1.54 -10.39
C TRP A 449 -18.53 -1.40 -10.87
N LEU A 450 -17.73 -0.52 -10.24
CA LEU A 450 -16.30 -0.40 -10.55
C LEU A 450 -15.52 -1.64 -10.15
N ARG A 451 -15.91 -2.32 -9.05
CA ARG A 451 -15.30 -3.59 -8.64
C ARG A 451 -15.54 -4.67 -9.70
N VAL A 452 -16.78 -4.76 -10.22
CA VAL A 452 -17.10 -5.67 -11.34
C VAL A 452 -16.29 -5.32 -12.59
N PHE A 453 -16.24 -4.04 -12.94
CA PHE A 453 -15.50 -3.57 -14.11
C PHE A 453 -14.00 -3.93 -14.01
N TRP A 454 -13.35 -3.56 -12.91
CA TRP A 454 -11.91 -3.80 -12.73
C TRP A 454 -11.57 -5.27 -12.56
N GLY A 455 -12.41 -6.04 -11.89
CA GLY A 455 -12.23 -7.50 -11.82
C GLY A 455 -12.30 -8.14 -13.20
N THR A 456 -13.29 -7.75 -14.02
CA THR A 456 -13.43 -8.25 -15.41
C THR A 456 -12.25 -7.79 -16.27
N ALA A 457 -11.83 -6.53 -16.18
CA ALA A 457 -10.69 -6.02 -16.94
C ALA A 457 -9.38 -6.76 -16.57
N THR A 458 -9.15 -7.01 -15.27
CA THR A 458 -8.00 -7.80 -14.81
C THR A 458 -8.06 -9.24 -15.33
N ALA A 459 -9.24 -9.87 -15.31
CA ALA A 459 -9.42 -11.22 -15.86
C ALA A 459 -9.08 -11.27 -17.36
N LEU A 460 -9.53 -10.29 -18.14
CA LEU A 460 -9.23 -10.19 -19.59
C LEU A 460 -7.73 -10.00 -19.85
N VAL A 461 -7.06 -9.14 -19.07
CA VAL A 461 -5.60 -8.93 -19.18
C VAL A 461 -4.87 -10.23 -18.83
N THR A 462 -5.22 -10.87 -17.72
CA THR A 462 -4.62 -12.14 -17.28
C THR A 462 -4.78 -13.23 -18.34
N GLY A 463 -6.01 -13.43 -18.82
CA GLY A 463 -6.30 -14.43 -19.85
C GLY A 463 -5.57 -14.17 -21.17
N GLY A 464 -5.57 -12.90 -21.62
CA GLY A 464 -4.83 -12.49 -22.81
C GLY A 464 -3.33 -12.77 -22.70
N LEU A 465 -2.71 -12.40 -21.59
CA LEU A 465 -1.28 -12.62 -21.35
C LEU A 465 -0.91 -14.11 -21.27
N LEU A 466 -1.76 -14.95 -20.63
CA LEU A 466 -1.54 -16.40 -20.60
C LEU A 466 -1.58 -17.02 -22.00
N VAL A 467 -2.51 -16.56 -22.85
CA VAL A 467 -2.58 -17.04 -24.24
C VAL A 467 -1.42 -16.54 -25.10
N ALA A 468 -0.92 -15.31 -24.85
CA ALA A 468 0.13 -14.67 -25.65
C ALA A 468 1.53 -15.23 -25.40
N GLY A 469 1.84 -15.75 -24.23
CA GLY A 469 3.19 -16.23 -23.91
C GLY A 469 3.32 -16.78 -22.49
N SER A 470 2.18 -17.11 -21.85
CA SER A 470 2.13 -17.69 -20.51
C SER A 470 2.92 -16.84 -19.48
N MET A 471 3.83 -17.44 -18.74
CA MET A 471 4.60 -16.79 -17.67
C MET A 471 5.48 -15.62 -18.18
N ASP A 472 6.08 -15.75 -19.35
CA ASP A 472 6.98 -14.71 -19.88
C ASP A 472 6.21 -13.45 -20.29
N ALA A 473 5.01 -13.59 -20.88
CA ALA A 473 4.17 -12.45 -21.21
C ALA A 473 3.67 -11.73 -19.95
N LEU A 474 3.34 -12.46 -18.87
CA LEU A 474 2.97 -11.87 -17.58
C LEU A 474 4.13 -11.04 -17.00
N LYS A 475 5.34 -11.60 -16.96
CA LYS A 475 6.56 -10.91 -16.49
C LYS A 475 6.84 -9.65 -17.32
N SER A 476 6.80 -9.79 -18.65
CA SER A 476 7.08 -8.70 -19.60
C SER A 476 6.12 -7.52 -19.41
N ALA A 477 4.83 -7.80 -19.31
CA ALA A 477 3.82 -6.78 -19.12
C ALA A 477 4.02 -5.98 -17.82
N VAL A 478 4.38 -6.65 -16.72
CA VAL A 478 4.68 -6.01 -15.44
C VAL A 478 5.91 -5.11 -15.53
N VAL A 479 7.01 -5.59 -16.14
CA VAL A 479 8.23 -4.79 -16.29
C VAL A 479 7.95 -3.51 -17.06
N LEU A 480 7.17 -3.57 -18.13
CA LEU A 480 6.89 -2.39 -18.95
C LEU A 480 5.94 -1.41 -18.26
N THR A 481 4.89 -1.89 -17.61
CA THR A 481 3.83 -1.04 -17.04
C THR A 481 4.18 -0.43 -15.68
N SER A 482 5.12 -1.02 -14.94
CA SER A 482 5.59 -0.48 -13.67
C SER A 482 6.56 0.70 -13.81
N LEU A 483 7.24 0.85 -14.96
CA LEU A 483 8.26 1.89 -15.16
C LEU A 483 7.70 3.32 -14.97
N PRO A 484 6.57 3.72 -15.56
CA PRO A 484 6.00 5.04 -15.31
C PRO A 484 5.63 5.28 -13.85
N PHE A 485 5.10 4.25 -13.17
CA PHE A 485 4.74 4.37 -11.76
C PHE A 485 5.98 4.43 -10.85
N SER A 486 7.08 3.81 -11.22
CA SER A 486 8.35 3.93 -10.47
C SER A 486 8.85 5.38 -10.43
N LEU A 487 8.71 6.13 -11.55
CA LEU A 487 9.03 7.55 -11.58
C LEU A 487 8.11 8.38 -10.67
N VAL A 488 6.81 8.04 -10.66
CA VAL A 488 5.86 8.64 -9.73
C VAL A 488 6.28 8.38 -8.28
N THR A 489 6.73 7.17 -7.96
CA THR A 489 7.19 6.81 -6.61
C THR A 489 8.43 7.61 -6.18
N LEU A 490 9.37 7.90 -7.09
CA LEU A 490 10.48 8.84 -6.82
C LEU A 490 9.98 10.25 -6.50
N LEU A 491 8.98 10.73 -7.25
CA LEU A 491 8.35 12.03 -6.97
C LEU A 491 7.61 12.03 -5.63
N MET A 492 6.95 10.93 -5.26
CA MET A 492 6.33 10.77 -3.93
C MET A 492 7.38 10.83 -2.82
N MET A 493 8.52 10.17 -2.99
CA MET A 493 9.66 10.21 -2.06
C MET A 493 10.14 11.65 -1.86
N TRP A 494 10.31 12.40 -2.93
CA TRP A 494 10.68 13.81 -2.86
C TRP A 494 9.60 14.67 -2.20
N GLY A 495 8.33 14.45 -2.54
CA GLY A 495 7.19 15.13 -1.92
C GLY A 495 7.16 14.93 -0.40
N LEU A 496 7.33 13.69 0.06
CA LEU A 496 7.43 13.35 1.49
C LEU A 496 8.61 14.05 2.16
N HIS A 497 9.80 13.99 1.56
CA HIS A 497 11.00 14.65 2.11
C HIS A 497 10.76 16.14 2.30
N LYS A 498 10.23 16.82 1.27
CA LYS A 498 9.92 18.26 1.34
C LYS A 498 8.88 18.58 2.43
N ALA A 499 7.85 17.75 2.55
CA ALA A 499 6.81 17.92 3.56
C ALA A 499 7.38 17.75 4.99
N PHE A 500 8.14 16.69 5.24
CA PHE A 500 8.78 16.44 6.53
C PHE A 500 9.78 17.53 6.91
N TYR A 501 10.57 17.98 5.96
CA TYR A 501 11.50 19.09 6.18
C TYR A 501 10.76 20.36 6.59
N THR A 502 9.73 20.75 5.83
CA THR A 502 8.92 21.95 6.13
C THR A 502 8.25 21.84 7.52
N GLU A 503 7.69 20.69 7.84
CA GLU A 503 7.06 20.44 9.15
C GLU A 503 8.09 20.54 10.29
N SER A 504 9.26 19.96 10.11
CA SER A 504 10.36 20.04 11.10
C SER A 504 10.82 21.48 11.35
N GLN A 505 10.94 22.31 10.30
CA GLN A 505 11.31 23.71 10.45
C GLN A 505 10.23 24.49 11.21
N ARG A 506 8.97 24.24 10.94
CA ARG A 506 7.85 24.86 11.67
C ARG A 506 7.81 24.46 13.14
N GLN A 507 8.06 23.19 13.45
CA GLN A 507 8.16 22.74 14.85
C GLN A 507 9.31 23.43 15.58
N ARG A 508 10.47 23.60 14.93
CA ARG A 508 11.61 24.37 15.47
C ARG A 508 11.24 25.83 15.69
N ALA A 509 10.58 26.48 14.72
CA ALA A 509 10.14 27.86 14.86
C ALA A 509 9.19 28.04 16.07
N ARG A 510 8.29 27.09 16.30
CA ARG A 510 7.42 27.09 17.50
C ARG A 510 8.18 26.95 18.80
N SER A 511 9.21 26.12 18.85
CA SER A 511 10.02 25.93 20.06
C SER A 511 10.92 27.13 20.38
N HIS A 512 11.30 27.92 19.38
CA HIS A 512 12.13 29.13 19.55
C HIS A 512 11.30 30.39 19.82
N SER A 513 10.03 30.41 19.47
CA SER A 513 9.11 31.51 19.83
C SER A 513 8.73 31.44 21.32
N LEU A 514 9.72 31.62 22.18
CA LEU A 514 9.57 31.77 23.63
C LEU A 514 9.12 33.20 24.03
N ALA A 515 8.46 33.93 23.16
CA ALA A 515 7.68 35.07 23.60
C ALA A 515 6.60 34.56 24.55
N PRO A 516 6.45 35.13 25.76
CA PRO A 516 5.35 34.76 26.62
C PRO A 516 4.09 35.02 25.81
N VAL A 517 3.44 33.92 25.35
CA VAL A 517 2.07 34.01 24.83
C VAL A 517 1.33 34.84 25.85
N SER A 518 0.86 36.00 25.43
CA SER A 518 0.05 36.93 26.23
C SER A 518 -0.82 36.10 27.14
N GLN A 519 -0.87 36.43 28.44
CA GLN A 519 -1.58 35.67 29.47
C GLN A 519 -3.09 35.48 29.21
N ALA A 520 -3.60 35.97 28.11
CA ALA A 520 -4.92 35.70 27.52
C ALA A 520 -4.93 34.44 26.67
N ASN A 521 -4.52 33.30 27.23
CA ASN A 521 -4.76 32.01 26.57
C ASN A 521 -6.29 31.77 26.58
N PRO A 522 -6.99 31.83 25.43
CA PRO A 522 -8.45 31.66 25.37
C PRO A 522 -8.92 30.34 25.98
N ARG A 523 -8.02 29.34 26.03
CA ARG A 523 -8.25 28.05 26.71
C ARG A 523 -8.45 28.19 28.22
N ARG A 524 -8.05 29.32 28.87
CA ARG A 524 -8.13 29.54 30.32
C ARG A 524 -9.21 30.52 30.76
N SER A 525 -9.88 31.23 29.84
CA SER A 525 -10.84 32.28 30.17
C SER A 525 -12.23 31.80 30.64
N GLY A 526 -12.47 30.52 30.77
CA GLY A 526 -13.71 29.96 31.34
C GLY A 526 -13.49 29.42 32.75
N GLY A 527 -14.49 29.60 33.65
CA GLY A 527 -14.45 28.93 34.94
C GLY A 527 -14.31 27.42 34.79
N TRP A 528 -13.72 26.73 35.80
CA TRP A 528 -13.45 25.29 35.75
C TRP A 528 -14.71 24.46 35.37
N ARG A 529 -15.90 24.90 35.73
CA ARG A 529 -17.16 24.24 35.36
C ARG A 529 -17.42 24.26 33.84
N GLN A 530 -17.13 25.39 33.18
CA GLN A 530 -17.23 25.49 31.73
C GLN A 530 -16.20 24.60 31.01
N ARG A 531 -15.00 24.54 31.58
CA ARG A 531 -13.94 23.65 31.05
C ARG A 531 -14.33 22.19 31.18
N LEU A 532 -14.91 21.80 32.33
CA LEU A 532 -15.40 20.44 32.54
C LEU A 532 -16.58 20.12 31.59
N ALA A 533 -17.53 21.04 31.45
CA ALA A 533 -18.63 20.86 30.51
C ALA A 533 -18.18 20.66 29.07
N LYS A 534 -17.14 21.41 28.61
CA LYS A 534 -16.53 21.21 27.29
C LYS A 534 -15.81 19.87 27.17
N ALA A 535 -15.11 19.43 28.22
CA ALA A 535 -14.33 18.19 28.20
C ALA A 535 -15.20 16.92 28.10
N VAL A 536 -16.45 16.99 28.54
CA VAL A 536 -17.43 15.87 28.51
C VAL A 536 -18.52 16.05 27.44
N HIS A 537 -18.42 17.08 26.62
CA HIS A 537 -19.37 17.34 25.55
C HIS A 537 -18.91 16.69 24.25
N PHE A 538 -19.79 15.92 23.62
CA PHE A 538 -19.55 15.22 22.35
C PHE A 538 -20.57 15.71 21.32
N PRO A 539 -20.29 16.82 20.61
CA PRO A 539 -21.27 17.47 19.75
C PRO A 539 -21.65 16.63 18.53
N SER A 540 -22.89 16.78 18.11
CA SER A 540 -23.40 16.19 16.88
C SER A 540 -22.90 16.95 15.65
N ARG A 541 -23.04 16.34 14.45
CA ARG A 541 -22.67 16.97 13.18
C ARG A 541 -23.39 18.31 12.97
N ASP A 542 -24.68 18.35 13.23
CA ASP A 542 -25.51 19.55 13.03
C ASP A 542 -25.14 20.68 14.00
N GLU A 543 -24.68 20.33 15.18
CA GLU A 543 -24.23 21.30 16.18
C GLU A 543 -22.90 21.94 15.75
N VAL A 544 -21.94 21.14 15.28
CA VAL A 544 -20.67 21.66 14.76
C VAL A 544 -20.90 22.47 13.49
N TYR A 545 -21.78 22.00 12.61
CA TYR A 545 -22.15 22.76 11.40
C TYR A 545 -22.67 24.16 11.73
N ARG A 546 -23.56 24.29 12.71
CA ARG A 546 -24.07 25.60 13.16
C ARG A 546 -22.94 26.49 13.69
N VAL A 547 -22.02 25.96 14.50
CA VAL A 547 -20.88 26.73 15.00
C VAL A 547 -20.00 27.22 13.85
N MET A 548 -19.73 26.37 12.87
CA MET A 548 -18.94 26.74 11.70
C MET A 548 -19.61 27.83 10.87
N ASP A 549 -20.92 27.73 10.66
CA ASP A 549 -21.67 28.71 9.87
C ASP A 549 -21.90 30.05 10.59
N THR A 550 -22.23 30.03 11.89
CA THR A 550 -22.63 31.24 12.62
C THR A 550 -21.50 31.94 13.35
N ILE A 551 -20.38 31.26 13.63
CA ILE A 551 -19.29 31.83 14.43
C ILE A 551 -17.97 31.81 13.64
N VAL A 552 -17.56 30.64 13.07
CA VAL A 552 -16.26 30.48 12.41
C VAL A 552 -16.23 31.26 11.09
N ARG A 553 -17.25 31.11 10.24
CA ARG A 553 -17.35 31.80 8.96
C ARG A 553 -17.26 33.33 9.12
N PRO A 554 -18.07 34.00 9.95
CA PRO A 554 -17.98 35.44 10.14
C PRO A 554 -16.65 35.91 10.73
N ALA A 555 -15.94 35.06 11.51
CA ALA A 555 -14.63 35.37 12.01
C ALA A 555 -13.58 35.36 10.89
N ILE A 556 -13.62 34.35 10.02
CA ILE A 556 -12.71 34.25 8.86
C ILE A 556 -12.94 35.38 7.87
N GLU A 557 -14.20 35.73 7.58
CA GLU A 557 -14.54 36.78 6.66
C GLU A 557 -14.03 38.16 7.15
N GLU A 558 -14.22 38.47 8.45
CA GLU A 558 -13.74 39.71 9.04
C GLU A 558 -12.21 39.83 9.00
N VAL A 559 -11.48 38.78 9.35
CA VAL A 559 -10.02 38.75 9.27
C VAL A 559 -9.55 38.89 7.81
N ALA A 560 -10.23 38.22 6.89
CA ALA A 560 -9.92 38.30 5.46
C ALA A 560 -10.08 39.72 4.90
N GLU A 561 -11.12 40.43 5.34
CA GLU A 561 -11.38 41.81 4.94
C GLU A 561 -10.27 42.74 5.43
N VAL A 562 -9.89 42.64 6.71
CA VAL A 562 -8.81 43.43 7.29
C VAL A 562 -7.46 43.14 6.60
N PHE A 563 -7.17 41.91 6.27
CA PHE A 563 -5.93 41.57 5.52
C PHE A 563 -5.95 42.13 4.09
N ARG A 564 -7.10 42.15 3.40
CA ARG A 564 -7.23 42.81 2.09
C ARG A 564 -7.04 44.33 2.17
N GLU A 565 -7.60 44.98 3.18
CA GLU A 565 -7.40 46.40 3.45
C GLU A 565 -5.91 46.76 3.68
N LYS A 566 -5.14 45.80 4.25
CA LYS A 566 -3.68 45.93 4.42
C LYS A 566 -2.89 45.62 3.16
N GLY A 567 -3.55 45.35 2.03
CA GLY A 567 -2.90 45.09 0.74
C GLY A 567 -2.36 43.66 0.56
N LEU A 568 -2.73 42.71 1.43
CA LEU A 568 -2.34 41.32 1.31
C LEU A 568 -3.22 40.57 0.30
N ALA A 569 -2.64 39.61 -0.42
CA ALA A 569 -3.37 38.74 -1.33
C ALA A 569 -4.12 37.67 -0.50
N VAL A 570 -5.43 37.79 -0.38
CA VAL A 570 -6.25 36.91 0.47
C VAL A 570 -7.27 36.14 -0.35
N GLN A 571 -7.28 34.83 -0.20
CA GLN A 571 -8.30 33.92 -0.74
C GLN A 571 -9.05 33.27 0.41
N THR A 572 -10.38 33.19 0.28
CA THR A 572 -11.25 32.44 1.20
C THR A 572 -12.01 31.41 0.39
N GLU A 573 -12.08 30.17 0.86
CA GLU A 573 -12.78 29.08 0.21
C GLU A 573 -13.77 28.45 1.19
N LEU A 574 -15.00 28.26 0.73
CA LEU A 574 -16.05 27.56 1.44
C LEU A 574 -16.39 26.30 0.66
N ASP A 575 -16.25 25.14 1.26
CA ASP A 575 -16.81 23.89 0.75
C ASP A 575 -18.19 23.65 1.37
N PRO A 576 -19.28 23.86 0.63
CA PRO A 576 -20.63 23.71 1.16
C PRO A 576 -20.99 22.23 1.46
N THR A 577 -20.27 21.28 0.89
CA THR A 577 -20.54 19.84 1.03
C THR A 577 -20.05 19.31 2.37
N ASN A 578 -18.84 19.73 2.78
CA ASN A 578 -18.17 19.27 4.00
C ASN A 578 -18.09 20.35 5.08
N ALA A 579 -18.66 21.53 4.84
CA ALA A 579 -18.58 22.68 5.72
C ALA A 579 -17.14 23.11 6.08
N ASN A 580 -16.17 22.84 5.19
CA ASN A 580 -14.79 23.23 5.42
C ASN A 580 -14.60 24.70 5.04
N LEU A 581 -13.93 25.44 5.91
CA LEU A 581 -13.65 26.86 5.73
C LEU A 581 -12.12 27.05 5.63
N SER A 582 -11.66 27.85 4.68
CA SER A 582 -10.23 28.17 4.56
C SER A 582 -9.97 29.64 4.34
N LEU A 583 -8.90 30.13 4.95
CA LEU A 583 -8.28 31.43 4.74
C LEU A 583 -6.85 31.19 4.26
N GLU A 584 -6.50 31.72 3.11
CA GLU A 584 -5.14 31.67 2.56
C GLU A 584 -4.64 33.10 2.32
N VAL A 585 -3.46 33.43 2.89
CA VAL A 585 -2.82 34.75 2.75
C VAL A 585 -1.48 34.55 2.04
N GLY A 586 -1.36 35.15 0.85
CA GLY A 586 -0.17 35.05 0.00
C GLY A 586 0.93 36.04 0.43
N HIS A 587 2.18 35.57 0.43
CA HIS A 587 3.39 36.36 0.72
C HIS A 587 4.36 36.40 -0.48
N GLY A 588 3.82 36.61 -1.70
CA GLY A 588 4.58 36.61 -2.95
C GLY A 588 5.12 35.22 -3.29
N GLU A 589 6.45 35.08 -3.46
CA GLU A 589 7.09 33.78 -3.75
C GLU A 589 7.30 32.92 -2.49
N GLN A 590 7.04 33.46 -1.30
CA GLN A 590 7.20 32.74 -0.03
C GLN A 590 6.00 31.82 0.25
N HIS A 591 6.13 30.95 1.25
CA HIS A 591 5.05 30.05 1.67
C HIS A 591 3.81 30.85 2.10
N PRO A 592 2.61 30.55 1.57
CA PRO A 592 1.38 31.20 2.00
C PRO A 592 1.03 30.79 3.44
N PHE A 593 0.40 31.72 4.17
CA PHE A 593 -0.29 31.36 5.40
C PHE A 593 -1.62 30.70 5.07
N ILE A 594 -1.87 29.54 5.65
CA ILE A 594 -3.11 28.76 5.44
C ILE A 594 -3.71 28.46 6.80
N TYR A 595 -4.96 28.90 7.01
CA TYR A 595 -5.76 28.56 8.18
C TYR A 595 -7.06 27.91 7.72
N ARG A 596 -7.25 26.66 8.04
CA ARG A 596 -8.45 25.90 7.67
C ARG A 596 -9.17 25.39 8.91
N VAL A 597 -10.48 25.42 8.88
CA VAL A 597 -11.33 24.78 9.89
C VAL A 597 -12.08 23.65 9.22
N ILE A 598 -11.89 22.45 9.72
CA ILE A 598 -12.41 21.22 9.11
C ILE A 598 -13.27 20.50 10.12
N MET A 599 -14.46 20.05 9.69
CA MET A 599 -15.33 19.23 10.50
C MET A 599 -14.88 17.78 10.46
N GLN A 600 -14.31 17.28 11.58
CA GLN A 600 -13.82 15.91 11.71
C GLN A 600 -14.72 15.07 12.61
N GLY A 601 -15.01 13.82 12.17
CA GLY A 601 -15.81 12.86 12.93
C GLY A 601 -14.94 11.84 13.66
N TYR A 602 -15.22 11.63 14.96
CA TYR A 602 -14.50 10.70 15.84
C TYR A 602 -15.46 9.71 16.50
N PHE A 603 -14.98 8.51 16.78
CA PHE A 603 -15.74 7.55 17.57
C PHE A 603 -15.82 8.00 19.04
N THR A 604 -17.02 7.93 19.62
CA THR A 604 -17.22 8.30 21.01
C THR A 604 -16.35 7.43 21.94
N PRO A 605 -15.52 8.03 22.83
CA PRO A 605 -14.63 7.30 23.72
C PRO A 605 -15.39 6.33 24.65
N SER A 606 -14.73 5.25 25.05
CA SER A 606 -15.34 4.20 25.90
C SER A 606 -15.85 4.74 27.25
N PHE A 607 -15.16 5.70 27.85
CA PHE A 607 -15.56 6.31 29.13
C PHE A 607 -16.85 7.15 29.00
N ALA A 608 -17.09 7.76 27.85
CA ALA A 608 -18.33 8.52 27.60
C ALA A 608 -19.53 7.60 27.37
N ARG A 609 -19.29 6.32 27.06
CA ARG A 609 -20.34 5.31 26.84
C ARG A 609 -20.94 4.79 28.15
N ALA A 610 -20.19 4.81 29.24
CA ALA A 610 -20.61 4.28 30.53
C ALA A 610 -21.76 5.07 31.20
N GLY A 611 -21.97 6.34 30.82
CA GLY A 611 -23.04 7.19 31.35
C GLY A 611 -24.34 7.20 30.56
N MET A 612 -24.39 6.57 29.38
CA MET A 612 -25.53 6.63 28.46
C MET A 612 -26.07 5.22 28.17
N GLY A 613 -26.69 4.58 29.13
CA GLY A 613 -27.19 3.19 29.08
C GLY A 613 -27.67 2.72 27.72
N GLY A 614 -27.02 1.70 27.16
CA GLY A 614 -27.55 0.93 26.06
C GLY A 614 -26.56 0.46 25.00
N LEU A 615 -26.75 -0.76 24.56
CA LEU A 615 -26.02 -1.52 23.54
C LEU A 615 -25.96 -0.88 22.13
N HIS A 616 -26.66 0.23 21.88
CA HIS A 616 -26.77 0.87 20.55
C HIS A 616 -25.70 1.91 20.24
N LEU A 617 -24.72 2.16 21.13
CA LEU A 617 -23.73 3.24 21.01
C LEU A 617 -22.38 2.84 20.41
N LYS A 618 -22.23 1.59 19.95
CA LYS A 618 -20.94 1.09 19.42
C LYS A 618 -20.42 1.86 18.18
N ASN A 619 -21.31 2.57 17.45
CA ASN A 619 -20.99 3.27 16.21
C ASN A 619 -21.38 4.77 16.23
N ARG A 620 -21.57 5.39 17.38
CA ARG A 620 -21.91 6.81 17.41
C ARG A 620 -20.66 7.67 17.28
N ARG A 621 -20.60 8.48 16.23
CA ARG A 621 -19.55 9.49 16.01
C ARG A 621 -19.95 10.80 16.68
N TYR A 622 -18.98 11.52 17.24
CA TYR A 622 -19.07 12.93 17.58
C TYR A 622 -18.20 13.73 16.63
N TYR A 623 -18.43 15.03 16.52
CA TYR A 623 -17.74 15.87 15.56
C TYR A 623 -17.03 17.03 16.24
N ARG A 624 -15.96 17.52 15.60
CA ARG A 624 -15.13 18.64 16.06
C ARG A 624 -14.90 19.60 14.92
N ALA A 625 -14.80 20.90 15.22
CA ALA A 625 -14.34 21.94 14.29
C ALA A 625 -12.85 22.16 14.52
N GLU A 626 -12.00 21.37 13.84
CA GLU A 626 -10.56 21.37 14.07
C GLU A 626 -9.82 22.36 13.18
N VAL A 627 -8.80 23.00 13.75
CA VAL A 627 -7.92 23.93 13.04
C VAL A 627 -6.79 23.18 12.36
N TYR A 628 -6.62 23.43 11.07
CA TYR A 628 -5.54 22.92 10.22
C TYR A 628 -4.76 24.09 9.65
N LEU A 629 -3.47 24.07 9.84
CA LEU A 629 -2.52 24.94 9.14
C LEU A 629 -1.89 24.18 7.96
N ALA A 630 -0.94 24.80 7.28
CA ALA A 630 -0.24 24.16 6.17
C ALA A 630 0.52 22.88 6.58
N GLU A 631 0.87 22.75 7.87
CA GLU A 631 1.54 21.58 8.45
C GLU A 631 0.59 20.48 8.95
N GLY A 632 -0.71 20.70 8.89
CA GLY A 632 -1.72 19.74 9.36
C GLY A 632 -2.51 20.24 10.57
N SER A 633 -3.18 19.31 11.28
CA SER A 633 -4.01 19.61 12.44
C SER A 633 -3.22 20.30 13.56
N GLN A 634 -3.89 21.24 14.23
CA GLN A 634 -3.34 21.95 15.40
C GLN A 634 -3.84 21.37 16.73
N ASP A 635 -4.52 20.21 16.69
CA ASP A 635 -4.97 19.43 17.85
C ASP A 635 -6.00 20.09 18.77
N TYR A 636 -6.67 21.14 18.32
CA TYR A 636 -7.73 21.77 19.10
C TYR A 636 -9.00 22.03 18.30
N ASP A 637 -10.08 22.10 19.04
CA ASP A 637 -11.45 22.26 18.57
C ASP A 637 -11.95 23.67 18.88
N LEU A 638 -12.58 24.29 17.90
CA LEU A 638 -13.17 25.63 18.04
C LEU A 638 -14.59 25.61 18.60
N VAL A 639 -15.20 24.45 18.82
CA VAL A 639 -16.53 24.37 19.42
C VAL A 639 -16.52 25.00 20.81
N GLY A 640 -17.41 25.99 21.00
CA GLY A 640 -17.50 26.79 22.23
C GLY A 640 -16.50 27.95 22.33
N TYR A 641 -15.83 28.33 21.24
CA TYR A 641 -15.10 29.62 21.14
C TYR A 641 -16.07 30.72 20.71
N THR A 642 -15.80 31.94 21.16
CA THR A 642 -16.47 33.14 20.63
C THR A 642 -15.80 33.58 19.33
N LYS A 643 -16.49 34.40 18.53
CA LYS A 643 -15.94 34.97 17.30
C LYS A 643 -14.59 35.69 17.54
N GLU A 644 -14.51 36.50 18.59
CA GLU A 644 -13.28 37.24 18.96
C GLU A 644 -12.14 36.30 19.36
N GLN A 645 -12.42 35.19 20.04
CA GLN A 645 -11.43 34.18 20.38
C GLN A 645 -10.87 33.48 19.14
N ILE A 646 -11.70 33.25 18.12
CA ILE A 646 -11.29 32.66 16.85
C ILE A 646 -10.43 33.65 16.04
N ILE A 647 -10.78 34.94 16.03
CA ILE A 647 -9.98 36.01 15.41
C ILE A 647 -8.59 36.07 16.05
N ASN A 648 -8.51 36.11 17.37
CA ASN A 648 -7.25 36.12 18.09
C ASN A 648 -6.40 34.86 17.82
N ASP A 649 -7.02 33.71 17.74
CA ASP A 649 -6.33 32.47 17.38
C ASP A 649 -5.74 32.53 15.96
N MET A 650 -6.47 33.06 14.98
CA MET A 650 -5.97 33.26 13.63
C MET A 650 -4.77 34.22 13.59
N LEU A 651 -4.82 35.30 14.36
CA LEU A 651 -3.73 36.26 14.46
C LEU A 651 -2.49 35.67 15.13
N ASP A 652 -2.65 34.93 16.23
CA ASP A 652 -1.55 34.22 16.89
C ASP A 652 -0.86 33.22 15.93
N GLN A 653 -1.64 32.51 15.12
CA GLN A 653 -1.08 31.58 14.11
C GLN A 653 -0.39 32.33 12.96
N TYR A 654 -0.95 33.48 12.56
CA TYR A 654 -0.35 34.31 11.51
C TYR A 654 0.99 34.93 11.96
N GLU A 655 1.08 35.42 13.18
CA GLU A 655 2.32 35.92 13.77
C GLU A 655 3.43 34.84 13.80
N ARG A 656 3.07 33.63 14.18
CA ARG A 656 3.99 32.49 14.15
C ARG A 656 4.44 32.14 12.72
N HIS A 657 3.53 32.27 11.75
CA HIS A 657 3.88 32.07 10.35
C HIS A 657 4.88 33.15 9.85
N LEU A 658 4.72 34.40 10.23
CA LEU A 658 5.68 35.45 9.91
C LEU A 658 7.08 35.18 10.51
N GLN A 659 7.14 34.70 11.76
CA GLN A 659 8.41 34.25 12.36
C GLN A 659 9.04 33.09 11.59
N PHE A 660 8.24 32.11 11.15
CA PHE A 660 8.72 31.02 10.28
C PHE A 660 9.32 31.55 8.98
N LEU A 661 8.67 32.53 8.31
CA LEU A 661 9.18 33.13 7.08
C LEU A 661 10.53 33.85 7.30
N HIS A 662 10.76 34.41 8.46
CA HIS A 662 12.07 35.01 8.82
C HIS A 662 13.18 33.96 9.00
N LEU A 663 12.87 32.75 9.43
CA LEU A 663 13.83 31.66 9.65
C LEU A 663 14.18 30.87 8.38
N VAL A 664 13.34 30.93 7.34
CA VAL A 664 13.51 30.17 6.10
C VAL A 664 14.11 30.99 4.96
N ARG A 665 14.38 32.27 5.21
CA ARG A 665 15.08 33.19 4.26
C ARG A 665 16.52 32.81 4.01
#